data_3f7398c5cd5b0a996a929b2dc5bf9b19
#
_entry.id   3f7398c5cd5b0a996a929b2dc5bf9b19
#
_cell.length_a   1.000
_cell.length_b   1.000
_cell.length_c   1.000
_cell.angle_alpha   90.00
_cell.angle_beta   90.00
_cell.angle_gamma   90.00
#
_symmetry.space_group_name_H-M   'P 1'
#
loop_
_entity.id
_entity.type
_entity.pdbx_description
1 polymer ?
#
loop_
_entity_poly.entity_id
_entity_poly.type
_entity_poly.pdbx_seq_one_letter_code
_entity_poly.pdbx_strand_id
1 'polypeptide(L)'
;MSINSTSAERKRFNLSRWAIAHPSIARFLFGLIIIAGALGLTHMGQKEDPDFTFRVMVVQTVWPGASLQDMEDQVVNKIERKLQETPHLDWIKSYTRAGFAITTIQIKGDTNADQVKDAFYQIRKKVGDISNELPSGLLGPYFNDEFGDTFITLHSISGDGYTYPELKKFAIQARDMLLSTPGVEKATIIGDQAEQIYIDVSSKVLAARGLTLNDLRNAIVGQNNVDPAGTVDTSTRSVRISVEGDVNKIEDIKNLRLTAGGQVTRLGDIATVTAGLQDPYTAKFLYNGHPSVQLGVVMANGYKVTDVGKSVEETYKRFEASLPIGVQVDQIANQPDVVTDAISEFMHALGEALVIVLIVSFLSIGWRSGLVIAIAIPLVLAATFAIMYELGIDLQRISLGALIIALGLLVDDAMIVVELMERKLEEGLVKLDAASFAYSSTAFPMLTGTLITTAGFIPVGFAASTAGEYVRSLFYVVGIALVVSWFVAVYFTPWLGYMILKQRHHAGEHHDVFDTRFYRRLYSSVAWAVRHRVIVLLLTLAAFVGSLWSFQFIPQNFFPQSSRPEILVDLWLPEGTSIKEVERQAQALEARMADDPDKRFIATYVGQGAPRFFLPLDQQLTNPNYAQLLVMAKDEPARERLIAKMRGILAADFPSVRGRVDRLFLGPPTGWPVQMRVMGPDRQEVRQIADEVKQRFSQNPLLGAIHDDWLELVPAMKLVIDQDRARALGVTSQRIRQMLQASMSGVTLDNYREGEETVGIVAREPEESRHLLT
;
A
#
# COMPACT_ATOMS: atom_id res chain seq x y z
N MET A 1 -82.34 -21.10 8.03
CA MET A 1 -81.56 -19.89 8.19
C MET A 1 -80.11 -20.27 7.83
N SER A 2 -79.73 -20.04 6.60
CA SER A 2 -78.43 -20.34 6.07
C SER A 2 -77.59 -19.04 6.14
N ILE A 3 -76.57 -19.03 6.95
CA ILE A 3 -75.63 -17.91 7.04
C ILE A 3 -74.52 -18.18 5.97
N ASN A 4 -74.68 -17.53 4.83
CA ASN A 4 -73.62 -17.38 3.86
C ASN A 4 -72.57 -16.39 4.40
N SER A 5 -71.46 -16.88 4.92
CA SER A 5 -70.27 -16.08 5.18
C SER A 5 -69.33 -16.10 3.98
N THR A 6 -69.59 -15.30 2.98
CA THR A 6 -68.61 -14.94 1.95
C THR A 6 -67.58 -14.02 2.58
N SER A 7 -66.52 -14.57 3.15
CA SER A 7 -65.31 -13.84 3.46
C SER A 7 -64.66 -13.42 2.14
N ALA A 8 -64.77 -12.13 1.82
CA ALA A 8 -64.00 -11.52 0.77
C ALA A 8 -62.51 -11.56 1.18
N GLU A 9 -61.81 -12.63 0.77
CA GLU A 9 -60.36 -12.65 0.78
C GLU A 9 -59.85 -11.44 -0.01
N ARG A 10 -59.31 -10.44 0.70
CA ARG A 10 -58.54 -9.37 0.09
C ARG A 10 -57.44 -10.09 -0.70
N LYS A 11 -57.54 -10.09 -2.05
CA LYS A 11 -56.50 -10.59 -2.95
C LYS A 11 -55.21 -9.85 -2.65
N ARG A 12 -54.36 -10.42 -1.80
CA ARG A 12 -53.02 -9.89 -1.57
C ARG A 12 -52.29 -9.78 -2.91
N PHE A 13 -51.62 -8.69 -3.16
CA PHE A 13 -50.83 -8.49 -4.37
C PHE A 13 -49.78 -9.61 -4.48
N ASN A 14 -49.77 -10.30 -5.63
CA ASN A 14 -48.85 -11.41 -5.91
C ASN A 14 -47.95 -11.02 -7.08
N LEU A 15 -46.66 -10.79 -6.77
CA LEU A 15 -45.66 -10.28 -7.72
C LEU A 15 -45.38 -11.29 -8.86
N SER A 16 -45.36 -12.60 -8.55
CA SER A 16 -45.16 -13.64 -9.54
C SER A 16 -46.31 -13.69 -10.55
N ARG A 17 -47.57 -13.60 -10.07
CA ARG A 17 -48.75 -13.54 -10.90
C ARG A 17 -48.75 -12.27 -11.80
N TRP A 18 -48.32 -11.16 -11.24
CA TRP A 18 -48.20 -9.90 -11.97
C TRP A 18 -47.16 -9.99 -13.09
N ALA A 19 -45.98 -10.59 -12.82
CA ALA A 19 -44.92 -10.79 -13.82
C ALA A 19 -45.38 -11.64 -14.99
N ILE A 20 -46.10 -12.74 -14.70
CA ILE A 20 -46.67 -13.65 -15.72
C ILE A 20 -47.78 -12.99 -16.54
N ALA A 21 -48.62 -12.14 -15.89
CA ALA A 21 -49.69 -11.41 -16.56
C ALA A 21 -49.16 -10.28 -17.48
N HIS A 22 -47.94 -9.76 -17.23
CA HIS A 22 -47.31 -8.69 -18.01
C HIS A 22 -45.97 -9.13 -18.62
N PRO A 23 -45.96 -10.12 -19.54
CA PRO A 23 -44.74 -10.75 -20.03
C PRO A 23 -43.85 -9.78 -20.83
N SER A 24 -44.41 -8.72 -21.40
CA SER A 24 -43.65 -7.70 -22.11
C SER A 24 -42.78 -6.87 -21.15
N ILE A 25 -43.30 -6.54 -19.97
CA ILE A 25 -42.56 -5.83 -18.95
C ILE A 25 -41.47 -6.74 -18.34
N ALA A 26 -41.80 -8.01 -18.07
CA ALA A 26 -40.81 -8.95 -17.56
C ALA A 26 -39.64 -9.14 -18.54
N ARG A 27 -39.92 -9.28 -19.86
CA ARG A 27 -38.86 -9.37 -20.89
C ARG A 27 -38.03 -8.09 -21.00
N PHE A 28 -38.68 -6.93 -20.94
CA PHE A 28 -37.97 -5.65 -20.97
C PHE A 28 -37.05 -5.48 -19.78
N LEU A 29 -37.56 -5.73 -18.56
CA LEU A 29 -36.73 -5.65 -17.35
C LEU A 29 -35.61 -6.68 -17.35
N PHE A 30 -35.85 -7.91 -17.82
CA PHE A 30 -34.82 -8.92 -17.98
C PHE A 30 -33.69 -8.44 -18.88
N GLY A 31 -34.03 -7.93 -20.08
CA GLY A 31 -33.05 -7.39 -21.01
C GLY A 31 -32.32 -6.16 -20.45
N LEU A 32 -33.05 -5.28 -19.78
CA LEU A 32 -32.48 -4.08 -19.14
C LEU A 32 -31.46 -4.46 -18.06
N ILE A 33 -31.76 -5.41 -17.20
CA ILE A 33 -30.83 -5.86 -16.14
C ILE A 33 -29.56 -6.47 -16.74
N ILE A 34 -29.69 -7.30 -17.77
CA ILE A 34 -28.53 -7.90 -18.44
C ILE A 34 -27.64 -6.82 -19.07
N ILE A 35 -28.25 -5.84 -19.78
CA ILE A 35 -27.51 -4.73 -20.39
C ILE A 35 -26.85 -3.84 -19.31
N ALA A 36 -27.60 -3.45 -18.28
CA ALA A 36 -27.10 -2.65 -17.20
C ALA A 36 -25.97 -3.37 -16.42
N GLY A 37 -26.11 -4.68 -16.19
CA GLY A 37 -25.07 -5.48 -15.56
C GLY A 37 -23.81 -5.61 -16.41
N ALA A 38 -23.95 -5.81 -17.72
CA ALA A 38 -22.82 -5.85 -18.64
C ALA A 38 -22.09 -4.48 -18.69
N LEU A 39 -22.85 -3.39 -18.76
CA LEU A 39 -22.29 -2.03 -18.69
C LEU A 39 -21.61 -1.78 -17.33
N GLY A 40 -22.25 -2.18 -16.22
CA GLY A 40 -21.65 -2.09 -14.87
C GLY A 40 -20.32 -2.84 -14.82
N LEU A 41 -20.30 -4.10 -15.22
CA LEU A 41 -19.06 -4.92 -15.20
C LEU A 41 -17.94 -4.32 -16.07
N THR A 42 -18.29 -3.77 -17.24
CA THR A 42 -17.29 -3.20 -18.16
C THR A 42 -16.81 -1.80 -17.78
N HIS A 43 -17.60 -1.00 -17.03
CA HIS A 43 -17.26 0.37 -16.66
C HIS A 43 -16.87 0.52 -15.18
N MET A 44 -17.13 -0.47 -14.36
CA MET A 44 -16.75 -0.49 -12.94
C MET A 44 -15.23 -0.39 -12.78
N GLY A 45 -14.76 0.36 -11.77
CA GLY A 45 -13.35 0.44 -11.40
C GLY A 45 -12.79 -0.93 -11.04
N GLN A 46 -11.49 -1.12 -11.31
CA GLN A 46 -10.75 -2.35 -11.03
C GLN A 46 -9.51 -2.00 -10.24
N LYS A 47 -9.37 -2.55 -9.03
CA LYS A 47 -8.26 -2.31 -8.10
C LYS A 47 -7.83 -3.63 -7.45
N GLU A 48 -6.62 -3.67 -6.88
CA GLU A 48 -6.17 -4.83 -6.12
C GLU A 48 -6.90 -4.91 -4.77
N ASP A 49 -6.84 -3.82 -4.01
CA ASP A 49 -7.42 -3.70 -2.68
C ASP A 49 -8.51 -2.60 -2.66
N PRO A 50 -9.45 -2.66 -1.69
CA PRO A 50 -10.39 -1.59 -1.49
C PRO A 50 -9.68 -0.32 -1.05
N ASP A 51 -10.16 0.84 -1.47
CA ASP A 51 -9.68 2.11 -0.96
C ASP A 51 -9.95 2.19 0.55
N PHE A 52 -8.93 2.54 1.29
CA PHE A 52 -9.10 2.93 2.69
C PHE A 52 -8.30 4.20 2.97
N THR A 53 -8.78 4.98 3.89
CA THR A 53 -8.21 6.28 4.20
C THR A 53 -6.92 6.11 5.00
N PHE A 54 -5.79 6.56 4.45
CA PHE A 54 -4.57 6.71 5.24
C PHE A 54 -4.72 7.87 6.22
N ARG A 55 -4.54 7.56 7.49
CA ARG A 55 -4.74 8.50 8.60
C ARG A 55 -3.43 8.89 9.25
N VAL A 56 -2.33 8.77 8.51
CA VAL A 56 -0.98 9.06 8.98
C VAL A 56 -0.41 10.24 8.19
N MET A 57 0.11 11.24 8.91
CA MET A 57 0.96 12.28 8.35
C MET A 57 2.33 12.21 9.01
N VAL A 58 3.38 12.41 8.23
CA VAL A 58 4.75 12.46 8.71
C VAL A 58 5.30 13.88 8.58
N VAL A 59 5.90 14.39 9.65
CA VAL A 59 6.58 15.70 9.67
C VAL A 59 8.05 15.47 9.97
N GLN A 60 8.91 15.89 9.05
CA GLN A 60 10.36 15.78 9.20
C GLN A 60 10.97 17.16 9.47
N THR A 61 11.91 17.22 10.42
CA THR A 61 12.68 18.42 10.73
C THR A 61 14.16 18.10 10.81
N VAL A 62 14.99 19.00 10.28
CA VAL A 62 16.46 18.85 10.29
C VAL A 62 17.07 20.15 10.86
N TRP A 63 17.84 20.02 11.93
CA TRP A 63 18.58 21.17 12.49
C TRP A 63 20.06 20.81 12.61
N PRO A 64 20.86 21.10 11.56
CA PRO A 64 22.24 20.68 11.51
C PRO A 64 23.05 21.22 12.71
N GLY A 65 23.77 20.33 13.39
CA GLY A 65 24.59 20.66 14.55
C GLY A 65 23.87 20.75 15.88
N ALA A 66 22.56 20.56 15.93
CA ALA A 66 21.80 20.45 17.17
C ALA A 66 22.09 19.13 17.90
N SER A 67 22.19 19.19 19.22
CA SER A 67 22.22 17.98 20.04
C SER A 67 20.87 17.30 20.08
N LEU A 68 20.82 16.05 20.56
CA LEU A 68 19.56 15.35 20.81
C LEU A 68 18.64 16.16 21.71
N GLN A 69 19.20 16.74 22.80
CA GLN A 69 18.44 17.53 23.77
C GLN A 69 17.89 18.82 23.14
N ASP A 70 18.70 19.52 22.32
CA ASP A 70 18.24 20.72 21.61
C ASP A 70 17.10 20.41 20.65
N MET A 71 17.21 19.31 19.91
CA MET A 71 16.13 18.87 19.00
C MET A 71 14.84 18.58 19.75
N GLU A 72 14.94 17.88 20.87
CA GLU A 72 13.77 17.54 21.67
C GLU A 72 13.12 18.78 22.29
N ASP A 73 13.90 19.62 23.01
CA ASP A 73 13.36 20.74 23.78
C ASP A 73 12.91 21.90 22.89
N GLN A 74 13.65 22.21 21.82
CA GLN A 74 13.42 23.41 21.02
C GLN A 74 12.58 23.16 19.75
N VAL A 75 12.51 21.90 19.29
CA VAL A 75 11.80 21.55 18.06
C VAL A 75 10.64 20.61 18.34
N VAL A 76 10.94 19.38 18.79
CA VAL A 76 9.94 18.30 18.88
C VAL A 76 8.87 18.62 19.91
N ASN A 77 9.25 18.99 21.14
CA ASN A 77 8.29 19.31 22.21
C ASN A 77 7.36 20.48 21.83
N LYS A 78 7.85 21.48 21.08
CA LYS A 78 7.01 22.59 20.63
C LYS A 78 6.03 22.15 19.55
N ILE A 79 6.48 21.37 18.58
CA ILE A 79 5.67 20.82 17.50
C ILE A 79 4.62 19.88 18.09
N GLU A 80 5.00 18.91 18.92
CA GLU A 80 4.06 17.95 19.53
C GLU A 80 2.99 18.64 20.38
N ARG A 81 3.39 19.63 21.22
CA ARG A 81 2.45 20.41 22.03
C ARG A 81 1.42 21.11 21.16
N LYS A 82 1.83 21.68 20.03
CA LYS A 82 0.92 22.34 19.11
C LYS A 82 0.05 21.36 18.35
N LEU A 83 0.57 20.20 18.01
CA LEU A 83 -0.17 19.14 17.34
C LEU A 83 -1.24 18.47 18.20
N GLN A 84 -1.10 18.49 19.54
CA GLN A 84 -2.14 18.00 20.46
C GLN A 84 -3.48 18.73 20.32
N GLU A 85 -3.48 19.93 19.74
CA GLU A 85 -4.70 20.69 19.45
C GLU A 85 -5.40 20.24 18.16
N THR A 86 -4.89 19.22 17.46
CA THR A 86 -5.43 18.76 16.17
C THR A 86 -6.73 17.98 16.38
N PRO A 87 -7.81 18.30 15.62
CA PRO A 87 -9.05 17.55 15.71
C PRO A 87 -8.84 16.09 15.29
N HIS A 88 -9.60 15.20 15.95
CA HIS A 88 -9.55 13.74 15.68
C HIS A 88 -8.17 13.09 15.87
N LEU A 89 -7.25 13.72 16.59
CA LEU A 89 -5.96 13.14 16.92
C LEU A 89 -6.12 11.83 17.71
N ASP A 90 -5.41 10.77 17.32
CA ASP A 90 -5.29 9.53 18.07
C ASP A 90 -4.01 9.54 18.91
N TRP A 91 -2.85 9.59 18.23
CA TRP A 91 -1.55 9.68 18.89
C TRP A 91 -0.52 10.42 18.03
N ILE A 92 0.53 10.89 18.72
CA ILE A 92 1.73 11.44 18.11
C ILE A 92 2.91 10.60 18.59
N LYS A 93 3.80 10.23 17.66
CA LYS A 93 5.05 9.53 17.96
C LYS A 93 6.19 10.25 17.24
N SER A 94 7.21 10.68 18.01
CA SER A 94 8.39 11.28 17.46
C SER A 94 9.61 10.40 17.66
N TYR A 95 10.41 10.26 16.61
CA TYR A 95 11.74 9.70 16.65
C TYR A 95 12.75 10.84 16.51
N THR A 96 13.65 10.98 17.46
CA THR A 96 14.58 12.10 17.52
C THR A 96 16.01 11.62 17.68
N ARG A 97 16.92 12.16 16.90
CA ARG A 97 18.37 12.01 17.02
C ARG A 97 19.07 13.36 16.86
N ALA A 98 20.36 13.41 17.10
CA ALA A 98 21.13 14.67 16.94
C ALA A 98 20.93 15.24 15.52
N GLY A 99 20.42 16.47 15.46
CA GLY A 99 20.19 17.20 14.21
C GLY A 99 18.99 16.78 13.37
N PHE A 100 18.18 15.78 13.80
CA PHE A 100 17.12 15.24 12.99
C PHE A 100 15.94 14.73 13.83
N ALA A 101 14.71 14.96 13.38
CA ALA A 101 13.54 14.36 13.96
C ALA A 101 12.46 14.04 12.92
N ILE A 102 11.73 12.95 13.17
CA ILE A 102 10.50 12.56 12.46
C ILE A 102 9.39 12.51 13.48
N THR A 103 8.31 13.22 13.22
CA THR A 103 7.07 13.19 14.00
C THR A 103 5.97 12.54 13.15
N THR A 104 5.46 11.41 13.60
CA THR A 104 4.33 10.71 12.99
C THR A 104 3.06 11.07 13.73
N ILE A 105 2.04 11.50 13.01
CA ILE A 105 0.74 11.91 13.53
C ILE A 105 -0.30 10.95 13.01
N GLN A 106 -1.00 10.28 13.93
CA GLN A 106 -2.10 9.37 13.62
C GLN A 106 -3.44 10.04 13.95
N ILE A 107 -4.33 10.06 12.98
CA ILE A 107 -5.72 10.46 13.15
C ILE A 107 -6.57 9.22 13.48
N LYS A 108 -7.61 9.37 14.30
CA LYS A 108 -8.47 8.27 14.77
C LYS A 108 -9.04 7.45 13.63
N GLY A 109 -9.09 6.13 13.84
CA GLY A 109 -9.51 5.16 12.84
C GLY A 109 -10.96 5.26 12.37
N ASP A 110 -11.83 5.94 13.13
CA ASP A 110 -13.24 6.19 12.81
C ASP A 110 -13.47 7.48 12.00
N THR A 111 -12.43 8.29 11.79
CA THR A 111 -12.50 9.56 11.06
C THR A 111 -12.64 9.31 9.56
N ASN A 112 -13.60 9.97 8.91
CA ASN A 112 -13.81 9.83 7.47
C ASN A 112 -12.76 10.58 6.63
N ALA A 113 -12.67 10.27 5.33
CA ALA A 113 -11.64 10.80 4.44
C ALA A 113 -11.59 12.34 4.36
N ASP A 114 -12.75 13.01 4.35
CA ASP A 114 -12.80 14.49 4.26
C ASP A 114 -12.33 15.12 5.56
N GLN A 115 -12.71 14.56 6.70
CA GLN A 115 -12.24 15.01 8.01
C GLN A 115 -10.71 14.76 8.19
N VAL A 116 -10.17 13.71 7.60
CA VAL A 116 -8.71 13.45 7.59
C VAL A 116 -7.98 14.52 6.78
N LYS A 117 -8.49 14.87 5.59
CA LYS A 117 -7.93 15.97 4.79
C LYS A 117 -7.94 17.29 5.53
N ASP A 118 -9.05 17.61 6.22
CA ASP A 118 -9.13 18.80 7.06
C ASP A 118 -8.13 18.75 8.22
N ALA A 119 -8.03 17.61 8.92
CA ALA A 119 -7.05 17.43 9.98
C ALA A 119 -5.61 17.64 9.48
N PHE A 120 -5.25 17.13 8.29
CA PHE A 120 -3.94 17.35 7.68
C PHE A 120 -3.69 18.82 7.34
N TYR A 121 -4.70 19.50 6.83
CA TYR A 121 -4.62 20.96 6.63
C TYR A 121 -4.41 21.70 7.97
N GLN A 122 -5.13 21.34 9.02
CA GLN A 122 -4.97 21.93 10.36
C GLN A 122 -3.58 21.66 10.94
N ILE A 123 -3.00 20.48 10.74
CA ILE A 123 -1.62 20.15 11.14
C ILE A 123 -0.65 21.14 10.49
N ARG A 124 -0.70 21.33 9.17
CA ARG A 124 0.17 22.24 8.43
C ARG A 124 0.02 23.67 8.97
N LYS A 125 -1.22 24.13 9.15
CA LYS A 125 -1.51 25.47 9.66
C LYS A 125 -0.94 25.67 11.08
N LYS A 126 -1.22 24.73 12.00
CA LYS A 126 -0.79 24.82 13.39
C LYS A 126 0.71 24.83 13.56
N VAL A 127 1.44 24.01 12.81
CA VAL A 127 2.91 24.02 12.81
C VAL A 127 3.46 25.27 12.14
N GLY A 128 2.80 25.79 11.11
CA GLY A 128 3.12 27.07 10.49
C GLY A 128 2.97 28.26 11.48
N ASP A 129 1.94 28.25 12.31
CA ASP A 129 1.66 29.31 13.31
C ASP A 129 2.80 29.48 14.35
N ILE A 130 3.54 28.39 14.64
CA ILE A 130 4.67 28.41 15.58
C ILE A 130 6.05 28.54 14.89
N SER A 131 6.09 28.76 13.59
CA SER A 131 7.36 28.81 12.83
C SER A 131 8.36 29.81 13.39
N ASN A 132 7.89 30.95 13.93
CA ASN A 132 8.70 31.96 14.55
C ASN A 132 9.26 31.59 15.96
N GLU A 133 8.68 30.55 16.58
CA GLU A 133 9.12 30.01 17.87
C GLU A 133 10.18 28.91 17.70
N LEU A 134 10.34 28.40 16.47
CA LEU A 134 11.33 27.40 16.14
C LEU A 134 12.71 28.01 15.96
N PRO A 135 13.80 27.26 16.20
CA PRO A 135 15.17 27.78 16.10
C PRO A 135 15.52 28.27 14.69
N SER A 136 16.30 29.33 14.64
CA SER A 136 16.90 29.78 13.38
C SER A 136 17.88 28.72 12.83
N GLY A 137 17.82 28.45 11.53
CA GLY A 137 18.63 27.43 10.87
C GLY A 137 17.99 26.02 10.87
N LEU A 138 16.76 25.89 11.38
CA LEU A 138 15.95 24.70 11.17
C LEU A 138 15.55 24.58 9.70
N LEU A 139 15.75 23.41 9.12
CA LEU A 139 15.29 23.06 7.77
C LEU A 139 13.97 22.29 7.90
N GLY A 140 12.96 22.69 7.14
CA GLY A 140 11.58 22.24 7.30
C GLY A 140 10.80 23.13 8.29
N PRO A 141 9.69 22.65 8.86
CA PRO A 141 9.11 21.30 8.80
C PRO A 141 8.67 20.87 7.40
N TYR A 142 9.10 19.66 7.00
CA TYR A 142 8.66 19.03 5.75
C TYR A 142 7.49 18.08 6.05
N PHE A 143 6.36 18.31 5.38
CA PHE A 143 5.15 17.53 5.59
C PHE A 143 4.98 16.49 4.50
N ASN A 144 4.73 15.26 4.88
CA ASN A 144 4.34 14.18 3.97
C ASN A 144 2.95 13.67 4.36
N ASP A 145 1.94 14.13 3.66
CA ASP A 145 0.54 13.70 3.72
C ASP A 145 0.16 12.75 2.57
N GLU A 146 1.09 12.53 1.63
CA GLU A 146 1.01 11.55 0.55
C GLU A 146 1.67 10.20 0.93
N PHE A 147 1.85 9.96 2.21
CA PHE A 147 2.46 8.72 2.72
C PHE A 147 1.68 7.46 2.31
N GLY A 148 0.40 7.62 1.95
CA GLY A 148 -0.48 6.56 1.48
C GLY A 148 -0.41 6.25 -0.01
N ASP A 149 0.31 7.05 -0.81
CA ASP A 149 0.40 6.86 -2.26
C ASP A 149 0.94 5.48 -2.60
N THR A 150 0.23 4.77 -3.48
CA THR A 150 0.62 3.44 -3.91
C THR A 150 1.02 3.46 -5.38
N PHE A 151 2.22 3.00 -5.66
CA PHE A 151 2.72 2.88 -7.02
C PHE A 151 2.10 1.67 -7.71
N ILE A 152 1.38 1.89 -8.81
CA ILE A 152 0.77 0.81 -9.59
C ILE A 152 1.82 0.00 -10.36
N THR A 153 2.93 0.63 -10.75
CA THR A 153 4.07 -0.04 -11.37
C THR A 153 5.38 0.53 -10.83
N LEU A 154 6.37 -0.36 -10.68
CA LEU A 154 7.76 -0.02 -10.37
C LEU A 154 8.66 -0.65 -11.41
N HIS A 155 9.53 0.18 -12.02
CA HIS A 155 10.53 -0.29 -12.99
C HIS A 155 11.93 0.16 -12.56
N SER A 156 12.92 -0.71 -12.73
CA SER A 156 14.33 -0.34 -12.61
C SER A 156 14.89 0.07 -13.96
N ILE A 157 15.76 1.05 -13.98
CA ILE A 157 16.59 1.42 -15.12
C ILE A 157 18.03 1.15 -14.71
N SER A 158 18.65 0.18 -15.36
CA SER A 158 20.00 -0.28 -15.09
C SER A 158 20.82 -0.31 -16.37
N GLY A 159 22.13 -0.37 -16.25
CA GLY A 159 23.00 -0.48 -17.44
C GLY A 159 24.45 -0.72 -17.06
N ASP A 160 25.08 -1.68 -17.70
CA ASP A 160 26.48 -1.98 -17.50
C ASP A 160 27.38 -0.84 -18.05
N GLY A 161 28.22 -0.31 -17.19
CA GLY A 161 29.12 0.80 -17.53
C GLY A 161 28.51 2.19 -17.45
N TYR A 162 27.22 2.33 -17.11
CA TYR A 162 26.57 3.61 -16.91
C TYR A 162 26.66 4.05 -15.44
N THR A 163 26.86 5.35 -15.24
CA THR A 163 26.86 6.00 -13.92
C THR A 163 25.47 6.37 -13.46
N TYR A 164 25.28 6.60 -12.16
CA TYR A 164 23.99 7.07 -11.63
C TYR A 164 23.46 8.35 -12.32
N PRO A 165 24.28 9.38 -12.59
CA PRO A 165 23.83 10.57 -13.33
C PRO A 165 23.32 10.25 -14.74
N GLU A 166 23.95 9.32 -15.44
CA GLU A 166 23.50 8.91 -16.77
C GLU A 166 22.19 8.15 -16.70
N LEU A 167 22.07 7.20 -15.78
CA LEU A 167 20.82 6.47 -15.53
C LEU A 167 19.68 7.40 -15.11
N LYS A 168 19.98 8.43 -14.29
CA LYS A 168 19.04 9.47 -13.89
C LYS A 168 18.50 10.24 -15.09
N LYS A 169 19.34 10.61 -16.06
CA LYS A 169 18.92 11.29 -17.29
C LYS A 169 17.90 10.45 -18.07
N PHE A 170 18.11 9.14 -18.19
CA PHE A 170 17.12 8.25 -18.78
C PHE A 170 15.84 8.15 -17.94
N ALA A 171 15.95 8.11 -16.61
CA ALA A 171 14.79 8.10 -15.72
C ALA A 171 13.95 9.40 -15.84
N ILE A 172 14.57 10.56 -16.00
CA ILE A 172 13.90 11.84 -16.26
C ILE A 172 13.11 11.77 -17.59
N GLN A 173 13.74 11.27 -18.66
CA GLN A 173 13.05 11.11 -19.96
C GLN A 173 11.85 10.18 -19.84
N ALA A 174 12.00 9.04 -19.18
CA ALA A 174 10.90 8.10 -18.93
C ALA A 174 9.79 8.74 -18.09
N ARG A 175 10.13 9.48 -17.03
CA ARG A 175 9.19 10.20 -16.18
C ARG A 175 8.34 11.18 -17.00
N ASP A 176 8.96 11.97 -17.85
CA ASP A 176 8.28 12.98 -18.65
C ASP A 176 7.33 12.34 -19.69
N MET A 177 7.74 11.21 -20.27
CA MET A 177 6.85 10.41 -21.13
C MET A 177 5.68 9.83 -20.36
N LEU A 178 5.89 9.33 -19.17
CA LEU A 178 4.85 8.74 -18.31
C LEU A 178 3.87 9.80 -17.81
N LEU A 179 4.32 10.99 -17.43
CA LEU A 179 3.44 12.10 -17.02
C LEU A 179 2.50 12.56 -18.13
N SER A 180 2.84 12.31 -19.40
CA SER A 180 1.96 12.58 -20.54
C SER A 180 1.00 11.42 -20.86
N THR A 181 1.10 10.28 -20.15
CA THR A 181 0.27 9.09 -20.37
C THR A 181 -1.08 9.25 -19.67
N PRO A 182 -2.21 9.02 -20.36
CA PRO A 182 -3.54 9.14 -19.75
C PRO A 182 -3.71 8.25 -18.51
N GLY A 183 -4.22 8.83 -17.41
CA GLY A 183 -4.45 8.12 -16.15
C GLY A 183 -3.24 8.06 -15.21
N VAL A 184 -2.10 8.58 -15.61
CA VAL A 184 -0.94 8.78 -14.70
C VAL A 184 -1.12 10.09 -13.95
N GLU A 185 -1.07 10.06 -12.63
CA GLU A 185 -1.11 11.24 -11.76
C GLU A 185 0.30 11.70 -11.41
N LYS A 186 1.19 10.75 -11.10
CA LYS A 186 2.53 11.03 -10.60
C LYS A 186 3.52 9.97 -11.11
N ALA A 187 4.70 10.42 -11.49
CA ALA A 187 5.84 9.56 -11.79
C ALA A 187 7.05 10.02 -10.97
N THR A 188 7.59 9.14 -10.14
CA THR A 188 8.63 9.48 -9.15
C THR A 188 9.89 8.66 -9.39
N ILE A 189 11.03 9.36 -9.43
CA ILE A 189 12.37 8.73 -9.49
C ILE A 189 12.80 8.39 -8.07
N ILE A 190 13.29 7.18 -7.85
CA ILE A 190 13.64 6.62 -6.54
C ILE A 190 15.05 6.03 -6.60
N GLY A 191 15.85 6.29 -5.56
CA GLY A 191 17.20 5.77 -5.43
C GLY A 191 18.23 6.47 -6.32
N ASP A 192 17.87 7.62 -6.92
CA ASP A 192 18.84 8.49 -7.58
C ASP A 192 19.87 9.04 -6.59
N GLN A 193 21.04 9.35 -7.09
CA GLN A 193 22.12 9.88 -6.28
C GLN A 193 22.33 11.35 -6.63
N ALA A 194 22.32 12.23 -5.60
CA ALA A 194 22.57 13.64 -5.79
C ALA A 194 24.01 13.88 -6.26
N GLU A 195 24.17 14.65 -7.32
CA GLU A 195 25.48 15.09 -7.80
C GLU A 195 26.01 16.25 -6.95
N GLN A 196 27.31 16.30 -6.77
CA GLN A 196 28.01 17.38 -6.07
C GLN A 196 29.32 17.74 -6.77
N ILE A 197 29.69 19.00 -6.69
CA ILE A 197 31.02 19.44 -7.07
C ILE A 197 31.85 19.62 -5.81
N TYR A 198 32.90 18.83 -5.67
CA TYR A 198 33.79 18.87 -4.54
C TYR A 198 34.97 19.78 -4.82
N ILE A 199 35.27 20.65 -3.87
CA ILE A 199 36.46 21.47 -3.81
C ILE A 199 37.29 20.95 -2.64
N ASP A 200 38.20 20.02 -2.95
CA ASP A 200 39.10 19.46 -1.95
C ASP A 200 40.27 20.46 -1.72
N VAL A 201 40.25 21.14 -0.60
CA VAL A 201 41.18 22.20 -0.26
C VAL A 201 41.66 22.10 1.18
N SER A 202 42.98 22.15 1.38
CA SER A 202 43.54 22.08 2.72
C SER A 202 43.47 23.46 3.44
N SER A 203 42.91 23.43 4.67
CA SER A 203 42.85 24.58 5.55
C SER A 203 44.24 25.21 5.79
N LYS A 204 45.30 24.38 5.80
CA LYS A 204 46.70 24.85 5.94
C LYS A 204 47.14 25.65 4.72
N VAL A 205 46.76 25.20 3.51
CA VAL A 205 47.09 25.90 2.25
C VAL A 205 46.33 27.22 2.18
N LEU A 206 45.04 27.24 2.55
CA LEU A 206 44.25 28.47 2.63
C LEU A 206 44.90 29.49 3.61
N ALA A 207 45.22 29.04 4.82
CA ALA A 207 45.82 29.87 5.85
C ALA A 207 47.20 30.45 5.42
N ALA A 208 48.06 29.64 4.77
CA ALA A 208 49.35 30.06 4.25
C ALA A 208 49.24 31.17 3.16
N ARG A 209 48.08 31.26 2.48
CA ARG A 209 47.79 32.30 1.48
C ARG A 209 46.96 33.45 2.04
N GLY A 210 46.65 33.43 3.36
CA GLY A 210 45.78 34.42 4.01
C GLY A 210 44.32 34.36 3.57
N LEU A 211 43.92 33.23 3.02
CA LEU A 211 42.55 32.93 2.54
C LEU A 211 41.73 32.19 3.62
N THR A 212 40.43 32.38 3.60
CA THR A 212 39.48 31.68 4.43
C THR A 212 38.42 30.97 3.58
N LEU A 213 37.68 30.03 4.17
CA LEU A 213 36.53 29.41 3.51
C LEU A 213 35.45 30.43 3.12
N ASN A 214 35.33 31.54 3.87
CA ASN A 214 34.40 32.61 3.53
C ASN A 214 34.85 33.37 2.27
N ASP A 215 36.16 33.56 2.06
CA ASP A 215 36.67 34.20 0.84
C ASP A 215 36.37 33.30 -0.38
N LEU A 216 36.54 31.98 -0.22
CA LEU A 216 36.17 31.01 -1.23
C LEU A 216 34.66 31.06 -1.53
N ARG A 217 33.84 31.06 -0.48
CA ARG A 217 32.37 31.16 -0.62
C ARG A 217 31.96 32.45 -1.33
N ASN A 218 32.49 33.59 -0.89
CA ASN A 218 32.16 34.88 -1.46
C ASN A 218 32.55 34.98 -2.95
N ALA A 219 33.67 34.38 -3.33
CA ALA A 219 34.11 34.34 -4.73
C ALA A 219 33.17 33.51 -5.60
N ILE A 220 32.70 32.36 -5.09
CA ILE A 220 31.76 31.48 -5.81
C ILE A 220 30.39 32.16 -5.90
N VAL A 221 29.83 32.61 -4.78
CA VAL A 221 28.52 33.27 -4.72
C VAL A 221 28.51 34.54 -5.58
N GLY A 222 29.56 35.35 -5.50
CA GLY A 222 29.66 36.60 -6.27
C GLY A 222 29.71 36.41 -7.79
N GLN A 223 30.10 35.22 -8.25
CA GLN A 223 30.13 34.90 -9.68
C GLN A 223 28.90 34.09 -10.13
N ASN A 224 28.21 33.40 -9.21
CA ASN A 224 27.09 32.51 -9.51
C ASN A 224 25.72 33.13 -9.19
N ASN A 225 25.69 34.36 -8.70
CA ASN A 225 24.47 35.05 -8.31
C ASN A 225 23.72 35.59 -9.53
N VAL A 226 22.40 35.31 -9.62
CA VAL A 226 21.54 35.85 -10.69
C VAL A 226 20.93 37.15 -10.22
N ASP A 227 21.66 38.28 -10.48
CA ASP A 227 21.15 39.60 -10.18
C ASP A 227 20.55 40.28 -11.43
N PRO A 228 19.44 41.03 -11.30
CA PRO A 228 18.88 41.78 -12.40
C PRO A 228 19.81 42.90 -12.85
N ALA A 229 20.23 42.87 -14.10
CA ALA A 229 21.06 43.93 -14.69
C ALA A 229 20.27 45.16 -15.18
N GLY A 230 18.92 45.11 -15.07
CA GLY A 230 18.05 46.21 -15.45
C GLY A 230 17.52 46.13 -16.89
N THR A 231 16.74 47.15 -17.24
CA THR A 231 16.14 47.34 -18.60
C THR A 231 16.45 48.72 -19.09
N VAL A 232 16.71 48.85 -20.39
CA VAL A 232 16.82 50.15 -21.09
C VAL A 232 15.58 50.35 -21.91
N ASP A 233 14.79 51.36 -21.55
CA ASP A 233 13.62 51.75 -22.33
C ASP A 233 13.98 52.76 -23.41
N THR A 234 13.74 52.41 -24.66
CA THR A 234 13.86 53.32 -25.80
C THR A 234 12.44 53.80 -26.15
N SER A 235 12.35 54.76 -27.06
CA SER A 235 11.05 55.29 -27.50
C SER A 235 10.09 54.22 -28.12
N THR A 236 10.62 53.05 -28.47
CA THR A 236 9.85 52.01 -29.16
C THR A 236 9.98 50.60 -28.56
N ARG A 237 10.96 50.37 -27.69
CA ARG A 237 11.27 49.02 -27.12
C ARG A 237 11.84 49.14 -25.73
N SER A 238 11.46 48.18 -24.88
CA SER A 238 12.19 47.90 -23.63
C SER A 238 13.18 46.77 -23.89
N VAL A 239 14.44 47.00 -23.69
CA VAL A 239 15.55 46.05 -23.90
C VAL A 239 16.09 45.62 -22.53
N ARG A 240 15.92 44.33 -22.24
CA ARG A 240 16.47 43.74 -21.04
C ARG A 240 17.99 43.56 -21.18
N ILE A 241 18.73 43.98 -20.21
CA ILE A 241 20.19 43.74 -20.14
C ILE A 241 20.37 42.38 -19.45
N SER A 242 21.17 41.49 -20.04
CA SER A 242 21.62 40.25 -19.43
C SER A 242 23.13 40.29 -19.32
N VAL A 243 23.66 39.90 -18.17
CA VAL A 243 25.10 39.76 -17.94
C VAL A 243 25.39 38.26 -17.93
N GLU A 244 26.27 37.82 -18.81
CA GLU A 244 26.80 36.46 -18.84
C GLU A 244 28.07 36.41 -18.01
N GLY A 245 28.29 35.36 -17.26
CA GLY A 245 29.48 35.17 -16.43
C GLY A 245 29.27 34.17 -15.31
N ASP A 246 28.11 33.51 -15.31
CA ASP A 246 27.77 32.45 -14.35
C ASP A 246 28.72 31.26 -14.50
N VAL A 247 28.86 30.51 -13.41
CA VAL A 247 29.60 29.25 -13.39
C VAL A 247 28.78 28.19 -14.17
N ASN A 248 29.21 27.86 -15.38
CA ASN A 248 28.53 26.93 -16.26
C ASN A 248 29.30 25.62 -16.46
N LYS A 249 30.54 25.52 -16.01
CA LYS A 249 31.41 24.35 -16.12
C LYS A 249 32.30 24.21 -14.91
N ILE A 250 32.74 23.00 -14.60
CA ILE A 250 33.72 22.75 -13.53
C ILE A 250 35.01 23.54 -13.74
N GLU A 251 35.41 23.75 -15.02
CA GLU A 251 36.57 24.55 -15.38
C GLU A 251 36.44 26.03 -14.96
N ASP A 252 35.22 26.56 -14.93
CA ASP A 252 34.97 27.93 -14.48
C ASP A 252 35.28 28.06 -12.96
N ILE A 253 34.89 27.03 -12.18
CA ILE A 253 35.22 26.93 -10.75
C ILE A 253 36.75 26.85 -10.55
N LYS A 254 37.43 26.00 -11.33
CA LYS A 254 38.92 25.89 -11.26
C LYS A 254 39.61 27.19 -11.59
N ASN A 255 39.04 28.00 -12.50
CA ASN A 255 39.60 29.27 -12.96
C ASN A 255 39.26 30.46 -12.07
N LEU A 256 38.42 30.27 -11.01
CA LEU A 256 38.09 31.30 -10.05
C LEU A 256 39.36 31.93 -9.46
N ARG A 257 39.39 33.28 -9.39
CA ARG A 257 40.46 34.03 -8.82
C ARG A 257 40.10 34.52 -7.41
N LEU A 258 40.90 34.10 -6.45
CA LEU A 258 40.77 34.46 -5.05
C LEU A 258 41.80 35.56 -4.75
N THR A 259 41.39 36.65 -4.10
CA THR A 259 42.27 37.75 -3.75
C THR A 259 42.40 37.85 -2.24
N ALA A 260 43.64 37.77 -1.72
CA ALA A 260 43.93 38.00 -0.31
C ALA A 260 45.26 38.74 -0.20
N GLY A 261 45.34 39.77 0.67
CA GLY A 261 46.56 40.50 0.91
C GLY A 261 47.18 41.16 -0.36
N GLY A 262 46.37 41.44 -1.39
CA GLY A 262 46.83 41.98 -2.67
C GLY A 262 47.39 40.94 -3.66
N GLN A 263 47.43 39.69 -3.28
CA GLN A 263 47.82 38.59 -4.18
C GLN A 263 46.58 37.89 -4.76
N VAL A 264 46.64 37.61 -6.05
CA VAL A 264 45.59 36.86 -6.77
C VAL A 264 46.03 35.40 -6.94
N THR A 265 45.27 34.48 -6.45
CA THR A 265 45.51 33.02 -6.56
C THR A 265 44.35 32.36 -7.32
N ARG A 266 44.66 31.51 -8.30
CA ARG A 266 43.67 30.71 -8.99
C ARG A 266 43.27 29.55 -8.10
N LEU A 267 41.95 29.22 -8.01
CA LEU A 267 41.47 28.14 -7.15
C LEU A 267 42.08 26.78 -7.52
N GLY A 268 42.18 26.46 -8.82
CA GLY A 268 42.78 25.22 -9.29
C GLY A 268 44.27 25.02 -8.96
N ASP A 269 44.99 26.10 -8.49
CA ASP A 269 46.40 26.00 -8.05
C ASP A 269 46.50 25.58 -6.57
N ILE A 270 45.41 25.65 -5.81
CA ILE A 270 45.39 25.40 -4.36
C ILE A 270 44.35 24.36 -3.92
N ALA A 271 43.47 23.96 -4.83
CA ALA A 271 42.39 23.01 -4.58
C ALA A 271 42.19 22.05 -5.76
N THR A 272 41.78 20.86 -5.46
CA THR A 272 41.31 19.89 -6.49
C THR A 272 39.80 20.03 -6.61
N VAL A 273 39.30 20.28 -7.84
CA VAL A 273 37.87 20.42 -8.11
C VAL A 273 37.42 19.23 -8.94
N THR A 274 36.48 18.46 -8.41
CA THR A 274 35.96 17.23 -9.03
C THR A 274 34.44 17.16 -8.94
N ALA A 275 33.78 16.58 -9.97
CA ALA A 275 32.40 16.16 -9.84
C ALA A 275 32.34 14.77 -9.19
N GLY A 276 31.31 14.54 -8.40
CA GLY A 276 31.09 13.26 -7.75
C GLY A 276 29.65 13.15 -7.23
N LEU A 277 29.33 12.03 -6.64
CA LEU A 277 28.06 11.81 -5.98
C LEU A 277 28.15 12.26 -4.51
N GLN A 278 27.02 12.58 -3.91
CA GLN A 278 26.95 12.90 -2.49
C GLN A 278 27.54 11.77 -1.64
N ASP A 279 28.51 12.10 -0.78
CA ASP A 279 29.17 11.16 0.12
C ASP A 279 29.21 11.72 1.58
N PRO A 280 28.57 11.04 2.55
CA PRO A 280 27.75 9.83 2.38
C PRO A 280 26.42 10.13 1.68
N TYR A 281 25.95 9.17 0.91
CA TYR A 281 24.61 9.22 0.32
C TYR A 281 23.51 8.99 1.39
N THR A 282 22.28 9.42 1.12
CA THR A 282 21.15 9.25 2.04
C THR A 282 20.35 7.97 1.81
N ALA A 283 20.20 7.60 0.55
CA ALA A 283 19.54 6.37 0.12
C ALA A 283 20.14 5.91 -1.22
N LYS A 284 20.06 4.62 -1.50
CA LYS A 284 20.58 4.02 -2.73
C LYS A 284 19.72 2.84 -3.16
N PHE A 285 19.59 2.67 -4.47
CA PHE A 285 18.87 1.55 -5.05
C PHE A 285 19.81 0.68 -5.91
N LEU A 286 19.68 -0.63 -5.75
CA LEU A 286 20.41 -1.64 -6.54
C LEU A 286 19.40 -2.65 -7.10
N TYR A 287 19.64 -3.12 -8.32
CA TYR A 287 18.88 -4.19 -8.94
C TYR A 287 19.82 -5.34 -9.31
N ASN A 288 19.58 -6.53 -8.74
CA ASN A 288 20.48 -7.69 -8.85
C ASN A 288 21.95 -7.34 -8.55
N GLY A 289 22.20 -6.52 -7.53
CA GLY A 289 23.53 -6.07 -7.13
C GLY A 289 24.12 -4.95 -7.96
N HIS A 290 23.49 -4.54 -9.06
CA HIS A 290 23.96 -3.48 -9.94
C HIS A 290 23.37 -2.11 -9.58
N PRO A 291 24.15 -1.01 -9.63
CA PRO A 291 23.66 0.34 -9.50
C PRO A 291 22.51 0.62 -10.46
N SER A 292 21.40 1.10 -9.95
CA SER A 292 20.18 1.29 -10.73
C SER A 292 19.37 2.48 -10.21
N VAL A 293 18.50 3.02 -11.05
CA VAL A 293 17.51 4.03 -10.68
C VAL A 293 16.13 3.44 -10.90
N GLN A 294 15.22 3.67 -9.96
CA GLN A 294 13.86 3.14 -10.05
C GLN A 294 12.87 4.25 -10.40
N LEU A 295 11.86 3.91 -11.18
CA LEU A 295 10.75 4.80 -11.54
C LEU A 295 9.42 4.17 -11.11
N GLY A 296 8.66 4.89 -10.28
CA GLY A 296 7.36 4.49 -9.80
C GLY A 296 6.24 5.36 -10.37
N VAL A 297 5.10 4.75 -10.71
CA VAL A 297 3.94 5.42 -11.28
C VAL A 297 2.74 5.32 -10.34
N VAL A 298 2.11 6.46 -10.03
CA VAL A 298 0.85 6.56 -9.28
C VAL A 298 -0.28 6.86 -10.27
N MET A 299 -1.40 6.18 -10.11
CA MET A 299 -2.57 6.31 -10.96
C MET A 299 -3.52 7.40 -10.45
N ALA A 300 -4.07 8.18 -11.37
CA ALA A 300 -5.11 9.15 -11.06
C ALA A 300 -6.44 8.49 -10.68
N ASN A 301 -7.17 9.14 -9.77
CA ASN A 301 -8.48 8.65 -9.34
C ASN A 301 -9.49 8.57 -10.51
N GLY A 302 -10.37 7.55 -10.45
CA GLY A 302 -11.42 7.35 -11.46
C GLY A 302 -10.99 6.56 -12.71
N TYR A 303 -9.73 6.14 -12.79
CA TYR A 303 -9.23 5.25 -13.84
C TYR A 303 -9.23 3.79 -13.40
N LYS A 304 -9.18 2.87 -14.37
CA LYS A 304 -8.96 1.44 -14.12
C LYS A 304 -7.47 1.14 -14.13
N VAL A 305 -6.99 0.47 -13.11
CA VAL A 305 -5.58 0.12 -13.02
C VAL A 305 -5.10 -0.73 -14.20
N THR A 306 -5.97 -1.62 -14.72
CA THR A 306 -5.66 -2.48 -15.87
C THR A 306 -5.52 -1.69 -17.20
N ASP A 307 -6.29 -0.62 -17.38
CA ASP A 307 -6.22 0.21 -18.59
C ASP A 307 -5.01 1.15 -18.53
N VAL A 308 -4.78 1.79 -17.36
CA VAL A 308 -3.60 2.62 -17.12
C VAL A 308 -2.33 1.79 -17.25
N GLY A 309 -2.33 0.56 -16.72
CA GLY A 309 -1.21 -0.37 -16.82
C GLY A 309 -0.81 -0.65 -18.27
N LYS A 310 -1.78 -0.91 -19.15
CA LYS A 310 -1.51 -1.08 -20.60
C LYS A 310 -0.90 0.16 -21.22
N SER A 311 -1.44 1.35 -20.92
CA SER A 311 -0.92 2.61 -21.45
C SER A 311 0.50 2.90 -20.95
N VAL A 312 0.79 2.57 -19.69
CA VAL A 312 2.11 2.68 -19.07
C VAL A 312 3.09 1.71 -19.74
N GLU A 313 2.69 0.45 -19.94
CA GLU A 313 3.51 -0.56 -20.62
C GLU A 313 3.86 -0.15 -22.07
N GLU A 314 2.87 0.37 -22.82
CA GLU A 314 3.10 0.91 -24.18
C GLU A 314 4.07 2.09 -24.15
N THR A 315 4.01 2.93 -23.13
CA THR A 315 4.94 4.04 -22.96
C THR A 315 6.35 3.55 -22.65
N TYR A 316 6.50 2.54 -21.79
CA TYR A 316 7.80 1.91 -21.52
C TYR A 316 8.38 1.24 -22.77
N LYS A 317 7.59 0.53 -23.57
CA LYS A 317 8.05 -0.06 -24.85
C LYS A 317 8.58 0.99 -25.82
N ARG A 318 7.92 2.16 -25.89
CA ARG A 318 8.41 3.28 -26.71
C ARG A 318 9.70 3.88 -26.16
N PHE A 319 9.78 3.98 -24.84
CA PHE A 319 10.98 4.47 -24.15
C PHE A 319 12.16 3.50 -24.37
N GLU A 320 11.99 2.21 -24.17
CA GLU A 320 13.01 1.17 -24.41
C GLU A 320 13.58 1.20 -25.82
N ALA A 321 12.70 1.43 -26.81
CA ALA A 321 13.13 1.57 -28.21
C ALA A 321 14.03 2.79 -28.48
N SER A 322 14.04 3.77 -27.56
CA SER A 322 14.88 4.98 -27.65
C SER A 322 16.19 4.88 -26.87
N LEU A 323 16.35 3.83 -26.05
CA LEU A 323 17.52 3.68 -25.19
C LEU A 323 18.76 3.22 -25.98
N PRO A 324 19.96 3.65 -25.54
CA PRO A 324 21.21 3.14 -26.08
C PRO A 324 21.43 1.68 -25.68
N ILE A 325 22.25 1.00 -26.46
CA ILE A 325 22.65 -0.40 -26.18
C ILE A 325 23.29 -0.49 -24.78
N GLY A 326 22.85 -1.47 -23.99
CA GLY A 326 23.38 -1.73 -22.64
C GLY A 326 22.53 -1.15 -21.50
N VAL A 327 21.55 -0.28 -21.78
CA VAL A 327 20.56 0.13 -20.79
C VAL A 327 19.35 -0.81 -20.85
N GLN A 328 18.90 -1.25 -19.69
CA GLN A 328 17.77 -2.18 -19.53
C GLN A 328 16.70 -1.56 -18.63
N VAL A 329 15.46 -1.90 -18.92
CA VAL A 329 14.30 -1.52 -18.09
C VAL A 329 13.65 -2.82 -17.62
N ASP A 330 13.67 -3.06 -16.32
CA ASP A 330 13.12 -4.27 -15.72
C ASP A 330 11.94 -3.92 -14.81
N GLN A 331 10.88 -4.72 -14.91
CA GLN A 331 9.69 -4.55 -14.08
C GLN A 331 9.89 -5.19 -12.71
N ILE A 332 9.74 -4.40 -11.64
CA ILE A 332 9.87 -4.85 -10.25
C ILE A 332 8.49 -5.19 -9.66
N ALA A 333 7.51 -4.32 -9.85
CA ALA A 333 6.14 -4.54 -9.40
C ALA A 333 5.14 -4.09 -10.46
N ASN A 334 4.06 -4.86 -10.59
CA ASN A 334 2.99 -4.59 -11.56
C ASN A 334 1.62 -4.94 -10.94
N GLN A 335 0.96 -3.95 -10.38
CA GLN A 335 -0.38 -4.10 -9.83
C GLN A 335 -1.44 -4.43 -10.91
N PRO A 336 -1.41 -3.86 -12.13
CA PRO A 336 -2.29 -4.26 -13.22
C PRO A 336 -2.36 -5.75 -13.50
N ASP A 337 -1.23 -6.46 -13.49
CA ASP A 337 -1.19 -7.91 -13.69
C ASP A 337 -1.85 -8.64 -12.51
N VAL A 338 -1.54 -8.25 -11.28
CA VAL A 338 -2.14 -8.83 -10.07
C VAL A 338 -3.66 -8.70 -10.07
N VAL A 339 -4.17 -7.55 -10.50
CA VAL A 339 -5.63 -7.32 -10.61
C VAL A 339 -6.24 -8.15 -11.75
N THR A 340 -5.55 -8.26 -12.88
CA THR A 340 -5.99 -9.10 -14.00
C THR A 340 -6.09 -10.56 -13.59
N ASP A 341 -5.09 -11.07 -12.87
CA ASP A 341 -5.07 -12.44 -12.35
C ASP A 341 -6.19 -12.68 -11.34
N ALA A 342 -6.41 -11.76 -10.40
CA ALA A 342 -7.49 -11.86 -9.42
C ALA A 342 -8.89 -11.88 -10.06
N ILE A 343 -9.12 -11.06 -11.10
CA ILE A 343 -10.38 -11.06 -11.86
C ILE A 343 -10.52 -12.36 -12.65
N SER A 344 -9.45 -12.84 -13.26
CA SER A 344 -9.44 -14.11 -14.00
C SER A 344 -9.77 -15.30 -13.09
N GLU A 345 -9.15 -15.36 -11.91
CA GLU A 345 -9.43 -16.38 -10.89
C GLU A 345 -10.90 -16.35 -10.46
N PHE A 346 -11.45 -15.15 -10.21
CA PHE A 346 -12.88 -15.00 -9.92
C PHE A 346 -13.75 -15.51 -11.06
N MET A 347 -13.45 -15.17 -12.31
CA MET A 347 -14.23 -15.62 -13.47
C MET A 347 -14.19 -17.15 -13.66
N HIS A 348 -13.03 -17.76 -13.38
CA HIS A 348 -12.89 -19.22 -13.35
C HIS A 348 -13.74 -19.85 -12.25
N ALA A 349 -13.62 -19.35 -11.01
CA ALA A 349 -14.41 -19.83 -9.88
C ALA A 349 -15.92 -19.69 -10.11
N LEU A 350 -16.36 -18.57 -10.70
CA LEU A 350 -17.74 -18.33 -11.10
C LEU A 350 -18.21 -19.37 -12.14
N GLY A 351 -17.39 -19.62 -13.16
CA GLY A 351 -17.69 -20.62 -14.20
C GLY A 351 -17.81 -22.03 -13.64
N GLU A 352 -16.88 -22.45 -12.80
CA GLU A 352 -16.89 -23.74 -12.12
C GLU A 352 -18.12 -23.91 -11.22
N ALA A 353 -18.42 -22.91 -10.40
CA ALA A 353 -19.58 -22.92 -9.52
C ALA A 353 -20.90 -23.04 -10.34
N LEU A 354 -21.03 -22.28 -11.43
CA LEU A 354 -22.19 -22.37 -12.32
C LEU A 354 -22.32 -23.76 -12.92
N VAL A 355 -21.23 -24.36 -13.40
CA VAL A 355 -21.23 -25.73 -13.96
C VAL A 355 -21.62 -26.75 -12.90
N ILE A 356 -21.06 -26.67 -11.70
CA ILE A 356 -21.41 -27.58 -10.59
C ILE A 356 -22.88 -27.47 -10.23
N VAL A 357 -23.41 -26.27 -10.09
CA VAL A 357 -24.84 -26.02 -9.78
C VAL A 357 -25.74 -26.59 -10.89
N LEU A 358 -25.37 -26.39 -12.16
CA LEU A 358 -26.11 -26.95 -13.30
C LEU A 358 -26.13 -28.46 -13.25
N ILE A 359 -24.99 -29.13 -13.05
CA ILE A 359 -24.90 -30.58 -12.97
C ILE A 359 -25.78 -31.11 -11.84
N VAL A 360 -25.63 -30.53 -10.64
CA VAL A 360 -26.43 -30.97 -9.46
C VAL A 360 -27.90 -30.71 -9.67
N SER A 361 -28.29 -29.55 -10.20
CA SER A 361 -29.70 -29.22 -10.47
C SER A 361 -30.31 -30.13 -11.55
N PHE A 362 -29.56 -30.47 -12.61
CA PHE A 362 -30.03 -31.39 -13.66
C PHE A 362 -30.20 -32.80 -13.16
N LEU A 363 -29.30 -33.25 -12.27
CA LEU A 363 -29.38 -34.59 -11.70
C LEU A 363 -30.49 -34.73 -10.64
N SER A 364 -30.71 -33.67 -9.84
CA SER A 364 -31.67 -33.74 -8.71
C SER A 364 -33.10 -33.37 -9.09
N ILE A 365 -33.30 -32.32 -9.91
CA ILE A 365 -34.63 -31.77 -10.18
C ILE A 365 -35.03 -31.99 -11.66
N GLY A 366 -34.02 -32.13 -12.53
CA GLY A 366 -34.24 -32.35 -13.96
C GLY A 366 -33.81 -31.14 -14.81
N TRP A 367 -33.62 -31.40 -16.12
CA TRP A 367 -32.97 -30.43 -17.01
C TRP A 367 -33.71 -29.09 -17.19
N ARG A 368 -35.07 -29.10 -17.09
CA ARG A 368 -35.88 -27.88 -17.26
C ARG A 368 -35.82 -26.96 -16.06
N SER A 369 -35.96 -27.56 -14.90
CA SER A 369 -35.86 -26.88 -13.62
C SER A 369 -34.45 -26.35 -13.41
N GLY A 370 -33.43 -27.16 -13.74
CA GLY A 370 -32.04 -26.74 -13.74
C GLY A 370 -31.77 -25.59 -14.70
N LEU A 371 -32.39 -25.53 -15.89
CA LEU A 371 -32.25 -24.44 -16.84
C LEU A 371 -32.82 -23.10 -16.30
N VAL A 372 -33.92 -23.13 -15.56
CA VAL A 372 -34.49 -21.94 -14.91
C VAL A 372 -33.50 -21.36 -13.88
N ILE A 373 -32.92 -22.25 -13.06
CA ILE A 373 -31.92 -21.85 -12.06
C ILE A 373 -30.66 -21.31 -12.75
N ALA A 374 -30.19 -21.96 -13.80
CA ALA A 374 -29.05 -21.55 -14.62
C ALA A 374 -29.16 -20.14 -15.20
N ILE A 375 -30.38 -19.73 -15.56
CA ILE A 375 -30.65 -18.39 -16.08
C ILE A 375 -30.78 -17.39 -14.93
N ALA A 376 -31.31 -17.80 -13.77
CA ALA A 376 -31.50 -16.91 -12.63
C ALA A 376 -30.18 -16.39 -12.05
N ILE A 377 -29.13 -17.24 -11.96
CA ILE A 377 -27.85 -16.86 -11.36
C ILE A 377 -27.16 -15.72 -12.11
N PRO A 378 -26.92 -15.80 -13.43
CA PRO A 378 -26.35 -14.67 -14.18
C PRO A 378 -27.20 -13.40 -14.11
N LEU A 379 -28.51 -13.54 -14.01
CA LEU A 379 -29.41 -12.39 -13.88
C LEU A 379 -29.23 -11.67 -12.53
N VAL A 380 -29.08 -12.45 -11.44
CA VAL A 380 -28.77 -11.89 -10.11
C VAL A 380 -27.44 -11.18 -10.14
N LEU A 381 -26.40 -11.79 -10.69
CA LEU A 381 -25.07 -11.19 -10.80
C LEU A 381 -25.09 -9.92 -11.66
N ALA A 382 -25.79 -9.93 -12.79
CA ALA A 382 -25.93 -8.75 -13.64
C ALA A 382 -26.59 -7.58 -12.88
N ALA A 383 -27.66 -7.84 -12.15
CA ALA A 383 -28.30 -6.83 -11.31
C ALA A 383 -27.38 -6.34 -10.19
N THR A 384 -26.62 -7.25 -9.57
CA THR A 384 -25.64 -6.93 -8.53
C THR A 384 -24.53 -6.01 -9.09
N PHE A 385 -23.96 -6.33 -10.26
CA PHE A 385 -22.97 -5.48 -10.91
C PHE A 385 -23.52 -4.10 -11.28
N ALA A 386 -24.75 -4.02 -11.77
CA ALA A 386 -25.37 -2.73 -12.06
C ALA A 386 -25.51 -1.86 -10.82
N ILE A 387 -25.96 -2.44 -9.69
CA ILE A 387 -26.09 -1.70 -8.43
C ILE A 387 -24.71 -1.35 -7.83
N MET A 388 -23.72 -2.25 -7.89
CA MET A 388 -22.36 -1.96 -7.46
C MET A 388 -21.79 -0.76 -8.21
N TYR A 389 -21.96 -0.72 -9.53
CA TYR A 389 -21.51 0.39 -10.38
C TYR A 389 -22.14 1.72 -9.94
N GLU A 390 -23.46 1.75 -9.76
CA GLU A 390 -24.18 2.96 -9.32
C GLU A 390 -23.78 3.44 -7.92
N LEU A 391 -23.37 2.51 -7.05
CA LEU A 391 -22.90 2.82 -5.69
C LEU A 391 -21.39 3.11 -5.62
N GLY A 392 -20.66 3.04 -6.74
CA GLY A 392 -19.23 3.26 -6.78
C GLY A 392 -18.41 2.17 -6.05
N ILE A 393 -18.90 0.94 -6.02
CA ILE A 393 -18.19 -0.20 -5.43
C ILE A 393 -17.38 -0.88 -6.52
N ASP A 394 -16.06 -0.74 -6.46
CA ASP A 394 -15.12 -1.30 -7.44
C ASP A 394 -14.96 -2.82 -7.31
N LEU A 395 -14.51 -3.45 -8.41
CA LEU A 395 -14.03 -4.83 -8.39
C LEU A 395 -12.64 -4.86 -7.75
N GLN A 396 -12.56 -5.51 -6.60
CA GLN A 396 -11.33 -5.67 -5.84
C GLN A 396 -11.42 -6.95 -4.98
N ARG A 397 -10.33 -7.38 -4.36
CA ARG A 397 -10.26 -8.68 -3.66
C ARG A 397 -11.42 -8.95 -2.70
N ILE A 398 -11.84 -7.95 -1.92
CA ILE A 398 -12.92 -8.12 -0.94
C ILE A 398 -14.29 -8.22 -1.63
N SER A 399 -14.56 -7.39 -2.65
CA SER A 399 -15.81 -7.46 -3.41
C SER A 399 -15.91 -8.72 -4.25
N LEU A 400 -14.81 -9.20 -4.85
CA LEU A 400 -14.76 -10.48 -5.56
C LEU A 400 -14.99 -11.65 -4.60
N GLY A 401 -14.34 -11.66 -3.44
CA GLY A 401 -14.58 -12.64 -2.38
C GLY A 401 -16.02 -12.62 -1.88
N ALA A 402 -16.62 -11.45 -1.72
CA ALA A 402 -18.02 -11.28 -1.36
C ALA A 402 -18.98 -11.88 -2.41
N LEU A 403 -18.68 -11.71 -3.70
CA LEU A 403 -19.45 -12.30 -4.80
C LEU A 403 -19.34 -13.83 -4.80
N ILE A 404 -18.16 -14.40 -4.51
CA ILE A 404 -17.98 -15.85 -4.37
C ILE A 404 -18.81 -16.39 -3.20
N ILE A 405 -18.78 -15.73 -2.04
CA ILE A 405 -19.61 -16.10 -0.88
C ILE A 405 -21.09 -16.00 -1.25
N ALA A 406 -21.50 -14.89 -1.85
CA ALA A 406 -22.88 -14.69 -2.27
C ALA A 406 -23.34 -15.77 -3.25
N LEU A 407 -22.49 -16.19 -4.20
CA LEU A 407 -22.83 -17.19 -5.21
C LEU A 407 -23.36 -18.50 -4.59
N GLY A 408 -22.74 -18.96 -3.50
CA GLY A 408 -23.20 -20.14 -2.76
C GLY A 408 -24.56 -19.96 -2.09
N LEU A 409 -24.94 -18.70 -1.79
CA LEU A 409 -26.21 -18.37 -1.13
C LEU A 409 -27.33 -17.98 -2.11
N LEU A 410 -26.98 -17.57 -3.34
CA LEU A 410 -27.93 -17.07 -4.35
C LEU A 410 -28.80 -18.16 -4.98
N VAL A 411 -28.31 -19.38 -4.97
CA VAL A 411 -28.98 -20.52 -5.65
C VAL A 411 -30.22 -20.95 -4.91
N ASP A 412 -30.22 -20.86 -3.59
CA ASP A 412 -31.26 -21.45 -2.72
C ASP A 412 -32.64 -20.85 -2.98
N ASP A 413 -32.75 -19.54 -3.11
CA ASP A 413 -34.02 -18.83 -3.32
C ASP A 413 -34.70 -19.29 -4.63
N ALA A 414 -33.92 -19.32 -5.72
CA ALA A 414 -34.44 -19.76 -7.02
C ALA A 414 -34.82 -21.25 -7.02
N MET A 415 -34.02 -22.08 -6.34
CA MET A 415 -34.24 -23.50 -6.23
C MET A 415 -35.55 -23.82 -5.49
N ILE A 416 -35.79 -23.20 -4.34
CA ILE A 416 -37.03 -23.38 -3.55
C ILE A 416 -38.26 -23.05 -4.38
N VAL A 417 -38.23 -21.94 -5.13
CA VAL A 417 -39.37 -21.52 -5.96
C VAL A 417 -39.61 -22.49 -7.10
N VAL A 418 -38.56 -22.92 -7.81
CA VAL A 418 -38.67 -23.85 -8.94
C VAL A 418 -39.17 -25.21 -8.48
N GLU A 419 -38.62 -25.76 -7.39
CA GLU A 419 -39.02 -27.05 -6.83
C GLU A 419 -40.48 -27.04 -6.39
N LEU A 420 -40.92 -25.98 -5.71
CA LEU A 420 -42.29 -25.85 -5.27
C LEU A 420 -43.25 -25.71 -6.46
N MET A 421 -42.85 -24.98 -7.51
CA MET A 421 -43.64 -24.90 -8.75
C MET A 421 -43.75 -26.27 -9.42
N GLU A 422 -42.63 -27.00 -9.57
CA GLU A 422 -42.61 -28.33 -10.21
C GLU A 422 -43.50 -29.33 -9.45
N ARG A 423 -43.37 -29.35 -8.12
CA ARG A 423 -44.22 -30.18 -7.26
C ARG A 423 -45.71 -29.88 -7.44
N LYS A 424 -46.06 -28.58 -7.48
CA LYS A 424 -47.47 -28.18 -7.68
C LYS A 424 -48.00 -28.51 -9.09
N LEU A 425 -47.12 -28.47 -10.08
CA LEU A 425 -47.46 -28.93 -11.45
C LEU A 425 -47.68 -30.46 -11.52
N GLU A 426 -46.92 -31.24 -10.74
CA GLU A 426 -47.08 -32.69 -10.59
C GLU A 426 -48.37 -33.03 -9.84
N GLU A 427 -48.77 -32.22 -8.86
CA GLU A 427 -50.05 -32.30 -8.15
C GLU A 427 -51.26 -31.91 -9.07
N GLY A 428 -51.00 -31.48 -10.33
CA GLY A 428 -52.04 -31.18 -11.32
C GLY A 428 -52.50 -29.71 -11.36
N LEU A 429 -51.85 -28.78 -10.64
CA LEU A 429 -52.19 -27.35 -10.71
C LEU A 429 -51.80 -26.77 -12.08
N VAL A 430 -52.57 -25.80 -12.57
CA VAL A 430 -52.18 -25.03 -13.76
C VAL A 430 -50.99 -24.15 -13.47
N LYS A 431 -50.19 -23.88 -14.47
CA LYS A 431 -48.90 -23.16 -14.32
C LYS A 431 -49.00 -21.81 -13.58
N LEU A 432 -50.06 -21.03 -13.84
CA LEU A 432 -50.30 -19.76 -13.19
C LEU A 432 -50.56 -19.89 -11.69
N ASP A 433 -51.31 -20.88 -11.30
CA ASP A 433 -51.66 -21.13 -9.90
C ASP A 433 -50.49 -21.77 -9.15
N ALA A 434 -49.73 -22.63 -9.80
CA ALA A 434 -48.44 -23.14 -9.24
C ALA A 434 -47.44 -22.02 -8.94
N ALA A 435 -47.25 -21.09 -9.87
CA ALA A 435 -46.40 -19.92 -9.64
C ALA A 435 -46.94 -18.96 -8.55
N SER A 436 -48.27 -18.75 -8.54
CA SER A 436 -48.93 -17.92 -7.51
C SER A 436 -48.81 -18.54 -6.13
N PHE A 437 -48.92 -19.85 -6.03
CA PHE A 437 -48.77 -20.59 -4.79
C PHE A 437 -47.32 -20.55 -4.28
N ALA A 438 -46.32 -20.71 -5.16
CA ALA A 438 -44.92 -20.60 -4.79
C ALA A 438 -44.63 -19.24 -4.14
N TYR A 439 -45.12 -18.14 -4.74
CA TYR A 439 -44.99 -16.82 -4.16
C TYR A 439 -45.64 -16.69 -2.78
N SER A 440 -46.93 -17.05 -2.66
CA SER A 440 -47.69 -16.90 -1.41
C SER A 440 -47.14 -17.73 -0.25
N SER A 441 -46.48 -18.85 -0.56
CA SER A 441 -45.93 -19.78 0.45
C SER A 441 -44.50 -19.43 0.87
N THR A 442 -43.66 -18.95 -0.06
CA THR A 442 -42.22 -18.85 0.18
C THR A 442 -41.68 -17.43 0.17
N ALA A 443 -42.32 -16.48 -0.51
CA ALA A 443 -41.76 -15.12 -0.68
C ALA A 443 -41.40 -14.43 0.63
N PHE A 444 -42.29 -14.45 1.63
CA PHE A 444 -42.04 -13.81 2.92
C PHE A 444 -41.04 -14.56 3.81
N PRO A 445 -41.14 -15.91 3.99
CA PRO A 445 -40.13 -16.68 4.70
C PRO A 445 -38.74 -16.54 4.09
N MET A 446 -38.59 -16.55 2.77
CA MET A 446 -37.34 -16.36 2.06
C MET A 446 -36.76 -14.94 2.34
N LEU A 447 -37.59 -13.88 2.21
CA LEU A 447 -37.15 -12.52 2.53
C LEU A 447 -36.64 -12.41 3.98
N THR A 448 -37.35 -13.02 4.92
CA THR A 448 -36.95 -13.03 6.31
C THR A 448 -35.60 -13.72 6.49
N GLY A 449 -35.37 -14.88 5.86
CA GLY A 449 -34.11 -15.58 5.86
C GLY A 449 -32.98 -14.76 5.23
N THR A 450 -33.25 -14.16 4.07
CA THR A 450 -32.30 -13.28 3.34
C THR A 450 -31.88 -12.08 4.20
N LEU A 451 -32.84 -11.42 4.85
CA LEU A 451 -32.55 -10.27 5.73
C LEU A 451 -31.78 -10.68 6.99
N ILE A 452 -32.09 -11.84 7.58
CA ILE A 452 -31.35 -12.37 8.74
C ILE A 452 -29.91 -12.70 8.34
N THR A 453 -29.72 -13.34 7.19
CA THR A 453 -28.36 -13.64 6.66
C THR A 453 -27.59 -12.36 6.39
N THR A 454 -28.21 -11.37 5.73
CA THR A 454 -27.61 -10.04 5.50
C THR A 454 -27.27 -9.35 6.83
N ALA A 455 -28.15 -9.45 7.84
CA ALA A 455 -27.93 -8.87 9.16
C ALA A 455 -26.70 -9.48 9.87
N GLY A 456 -26.37 -10.74 9.59
CA GLY A 456 -25.15 -11.39 10.10
C GLY A 456 -23.86 -10.69 9.67
N PHE A 457 -23.87 -9.96 8.55
CA PHE A 457 -22.73 -9.18 8.06
C PHE A 457 -22.72 -7.72 8.55
N ILE A 458 -23.73 -7.24 9.26
CA ILE A 458 -23.80 -5.86 9.79
C ILE A 458 -22.56 -5.49 10.61
N PRO A 459 -22.04 -6.31 11.54
CA PRO A 459 -20.87 -5.95 12.32
C PRO A 459 -19.65 -5.62 11.45
N VAL A 460 -19.47 -6.32 10.33
CA VAL A 460 -18.38 -6.08 9.37
C VAL A 460 -18.61 -4.76 8.61
N GLY A 461 -19.85 -4.50 8.17
CA GLY A 461 -20.19 -3.33 7.36
C GLY A 461 -20.14 -2.00 8.12
N PHE A 462 -20.38 -2.02 9.42
CA PHE A 462 -20.50 -0.81 10.26
C PHE A 462 -19.39 -0.69 11.31
N ALA A 463 -18.33 -1.52 11.22
CA ALA A 463 -17.19 -1.36 12.11
C ALA A 463 -16.48 -0.01 11.86
N ALA A 464 -16.47 0.86 12.86
CA ALA A 464 -15.85 2.18 12.81
C ALA A 464 -14.34 2.07 13.06
N SER A 465 -13.59 1.55 12.09
CA SER A 465 -12.14 1.36 12.15
C SER A 465 -11.54 1.24 10.75
N THR A 466 -10.23 1.43 10.63
CA THR A 466 -9.50 1.22 9.36
C THR A 466 -9.73 -0.18 8.80
N ALA A 467 -9.71 -1.21 9.66
CA ALA A 467 -10.01 -2.59 9.25
C ALA A 467 -11.47 -2.74 8.77
N GLY A 468 -12.42 -2.10 9.47
CA GLY A 468 -13.82 -2.08 9.04
C GLY A 468 -14.02 -1.39 7.71
N GLU A 469 -13.32 -0.28 7.45
CA GLU A 469 -13.34 0.41 6.15
C GLU A 469 -12.83 -0.50 5.03
N TYR A 470 -11.73 -1.22 5.27
CA TYR A 470 -11.13 -2.16 4.31
C TYR A 470 -12.07 -3.30 3.94
N VAL A 471 -12.82 -3.88 4.89
CA VAL A 471 -13.71 -5.03 4.63
C VAL A 471 -15.19 -4.63 4.39
N ARG A 472 -15.53 -3.36 4.44
CA ARG A 472 -16.91 -2.84 4.34
C ARG A 472 -17.65 -3.32 3.09
N SER A 473 -16.96 -3.43 1.96
CA SER A 473 -17.55 -3.88 0.69
C SER A 473 -18.11 -5.30 0.77
N LEU A 474 -17.60 -6.14 1.67
CA LEU A 474 -18.13 -7.48 1.92
C LEU A 474 -19.62 -7.45 2.30
N PHE A 475 -19.98 -6.58 3.26
CA PHE A 475 -21.38 -6.42 3.70
C PHE A 475 -22.27 -5.92 2.56
N TYR A 476 -21.85 -4.86 1.87
CA TYR A 476 -22.67 -4.26 0.82
C TYR A 476 -22.88 -5.22 -0.34
N VAL A 477 -21.84 -5.87 -0.84
CA VAL A 477 -21.92 -6.75 -2.00
C VAL A 477 -22.74 -7.99 -1.69
N VAL A 478 -22.51 -8.66 -0.55
CA VAL A 478 -23.31 -9.82 -0.13
C VAL A 478 -24.76 -9.41 0.10
N GLY A 479 -25.01 -8.29 0.79
CA GLY A 479 -26.36 -7.82 1.07
C GLY A 479 -27.13 -7.46 -0.20
N ILE A 480 -26.51 -6.74 -1.14
CA ILE A 480 -27.10 -6.42 -2.45
C ILE A 480 -27.43 -7.70 -3.20
N ALA A 481 -26.46 -8.62 -3.32
CA ALA A 481 -26.64 -9.87 -4.04
C ALA A 481 -27.80 -10.72 -3.49
N LEU A 482 -27.88 -10.85 -2.16
CA LEU A 482 -28.94 -11.59 -1.49
C LEU A 482 -30.33 -10.95 -1.68
N VAL A 483 -30.46 -9.63 -1.52
CA VAL A 483 -31.74 -8.94 -1.75
C VAL A 483 -32.17 -9.03 -3.21
N VAL A 484 -31.25 -8.89 -4.14
CA VAL A 484 -31.49 -9.06 -5.57
C VAL A 484 -31.89 -10.50 -5.88
N SER A 485 -31.25 -11.50 -5.26
CA SER A 485 -31.61 -12.93 -5.41
C SER A 485 -33.06 -13.17 -5.02
N TRP A 486 -33.48 -12.67 -3.87
CA TRP A 486 -34.87 -12.75 -3.45
C TRP A 486 -35.81 -12.13 -4.49
N PHE A 487 -35.49 -10.93 -5.00
CA PHE A 487 -36.33 -10.29 -6.02
C PHE A 487 -36.41 -11.11 -7.30
N VAL A 488 -35.27 -11.63 -7.79
CA VAL A 488 -35.23 -12.50 -8.97
C VAL A 488 -36.03 -13.78 -8.73
N ALA A 489 -35.91 -14.39 -7.56
CA ALA A 489 -36.61 -15.61 -7.18
C ALA A 489 -38.14 -15.43 -7.15
N VAL A 490 -38.63 -14.28 -6.70
CA VAL A 490 -40.09 -14.05 -6.62
C VAL A 490 -40.69 -13.41 -7.89
N TYR A 491 -39.89 -12.78 -8.73
CA TYR A 491 -40.36 -12.10 -9.93
C TYR A 491 -40.02 -12.88 -11.23
N PHE A 492 -38.74 -13.09 -11.48
CA PHE A 492 -38.25 -13.67 -12.73
C PHE A 492 -38.29 -15.20 -12.74
N THR A 493 -37.96 -15.87 -11.65
CA THR A 493 -37.93 -17.34 -11.59
C THR A 493 -39.30 -17.97 -11.83
N PRO A 494 -40.42 -17.46 -11.26
CA PRO A 494 -41.76 -17.98 -11.59
C PRO A 494 -42.19 -17.72 -13.03
N TRP A 495 -41.77 -16.55 -13.61
CA TRP A 495 -42.04 -16.22 -15.00
C TRP A 495 -41.24 -17.13 -15.95
N LEU A 496 -39.97 -17.39 -15.69
CA LEU A 496 -39.17 -18.39 -16.42
C LEU A 496 -39.74 -19.80 -16.27
N GLY A 497 -40.11 -20.17 -15.05
CA GLY A 497 -40.75 -21.46 -14.78
C GLY A 497 -42.06 -21.65 -15.53
N TYR A 498 -42.91 -20.61 -15.62
CA TYR A 498 -44.11 -20.62 -16.41
C TYR A 498 -43.85 -20.91 -17.91
N MET A 499 -42.76 -20.39 -18.47
CA MET A 499 -42.38 -20.61 -19.85
C MET A 499 -41.73 -21.98 -20.09
N ILE A 500 -40.81 -22.41 -19.22
CA ILE A 500 -39.92 -23.55 -19.46
C ILE A 500 -40.46 -24.85 -18.89
N LEU A 501 -41.13 -24.85 -17.71
CA LEU A 501 -41.65 -26.06 -17.09
C LEU A 501 -42.84 -26.61 -17.84
N LYS A 502 -42.97 -27.95 -17.92
CA LYS A 502 -44.11 -28.63 -18.52
C LYS A 502 -45.09 -29.05 -17.45
N GLN A 503 -46.38 -28.88 -17.76
CA GLN A 503 -47.45 -29.50 -17.00
C GLN A 503 -47.47 -31.00 -17.36
N ARG A 504 -47.19 -31.86 -16.41
CA ARG A 504 -47.31 -33.32 -16.57
C ARG A 504 -48.76 -33.70 -16.23
N HIS A 505 -49.58 -34.06 -17.22
CA HIS A 505 -50.85 -34.70 -16.99
C HIS A 505 -50.58 -36.19 -16.69
N HIS A 506 -50.53 -36.58 -15.43
CA HIS A 506 -50.60 -37.98 -15.06
C HIS A 506 -52.08 -38.36 -14.97
N ALA A 507 -52.61 -38.93 -16.04
CA ALA A 507 -53.86 -39.67 -15.99
C ALA A 507 -53.56 -41.00 -15.31
N GLY A 508 -53.89 -41.12 -14.01
CA GLY A 508 -54.10 -42.41 -13.30
C GLY A 508 -52.84 -43.23 -13.03
N GLU A 509 -52.22 -42.99 -11.96
CA GLU A 509 -51.58 -43.89 -11.00
C GLU A 509 -50.79 -43.01 -10.00
N HIS A 510 -51.24 -43.00 -8.75
CA HIS A 510 -50.44 -42.40 -7.65
C HIS A 510 -49.19 -43.25 -7.46
N HIS A 511 -48.18 -43.03 -8.27
CA HIS A 511 -46.84 -43.52 -7.96
C HIS A 511 -46.28 -42.61 -6.86
N ASP A 512 -46.21 -43.15 -5.66
CA ASP A 512 -45.65 -42.47 -4.53
C ASP A 512 -44.13 -42.28 -4.81
N VAL A 513 -43.74 -41.11 -5.28
CA VAL A 513 -42.36 -40.75 -5.67
C VAL A 513 -41.35 -41.05 -4.54
N PHE A 514 -41.85 -41.13 -3.31
CA PHE A 514 -41.08 -41.40 -2.10
C PHE A 514 -40.97 -42.88 -1.73
N ASP A 515 -41.58 -43.84 -2.48
CA ASP A 515 -41.49 -45.29 -2.17
C ASP A 515 -40.24 -45.95 -2.80
N THR A 516 -39.09 -45.29 -2.79
CA THR A 516 -37.81 -45.88 -3.18
C THR A 516 -37.07 -46.47 -1.96
N ARG A 517 -36.15 -47.42 -2.21
CA ARG A 517 -35.27 -47.97 -1.15
C ARG A 517 -34.49 -46.90 -0.40
N PHE A 518 -34.13 -45.83 -1.07
CA PHE A 518 -33.44 -44.69 -0.48
C PHE A 518 -34.34 -43.94 0.50
N TYR A 519 -35.54 -43.57 0.09
CA TYR A 519 -36.47 -42.81 0.95
C TYR A 519 -36.96 -43.65 2.13
N ARG A 520 -37.16 -44.96 1.98
CA ARG A 520 -37.49 -45.85 3.10
C ARG A 520 -36.37 -45.90 4.15
N ARG A 521 -35.09 -45.94 3.72
CA ARG A 521 -33.95 -45.86 4.65
C ARG A 521 -33.87 -44.49 5.34
N LEU A 522 -34.04 -43.41 4.58
CA LEU A 522 -34.06 -42.05 5.11
C LEU A 522 -35.18 -41.88 6.15
N TYR A 523 -36.40 -42.33 5.82
CA TYR A 523 -37.53 -42.30 6.75
C TYR A 523 -37.23 -43.10 8.02
N SER A 524 -36.69 -44.31 7.89
CA SER A 524 -36.27 -45.10 9.05
C SER A 524 -35.23 -44.42 9.92
N SER A 525 -34.27 -43.73 9.30
CA SER A 525 -33.25 -42.95 10.00
C SER A 525 -33.87 -41.77 10.76
N VAL A 526 -34.75 -41.00 10.11
CA VAL A 526 -35.46 -39.89 10.74
C VAL A 526 -36.38 -40.37 11.85
N ALA A 527 -37.13 -41.43 11.63
CA ALA A 527 -37.99 -42.04 12.64
C ALA A 527 -37.20 -42.55 13.85
N TRP A 528 -36.01 -43.13 13.61
CA TRP A 528 -35.10 -43.55 14.66
C TRP A 528 -34.61 -42.31 15.45
N ALA A 529 -34.20 -41.24 14.78
CA ALA A 529 -33.73 -40.00 15.40
C ALA A 529 -34.83 -39.36 16.27
N VAL A 530 -36.08 -39.30 15.79
CA VAL A 530 -37.20 -38.77 16.56
C VAL A 530 -37.52 -39.65 17.78
N ARG A 531 -37.48 -41.00 17.61
CA ARG A 531 -37.70 -41.94 18.71
C ARG A 531 -36.63 -41.86 19.79
N HIS A 532 -35.36 -41.64 19.37
CA HIS A 532 -34.19 -41.55 20.28
C HIS A 532 -33.70 -40.12 20.44
N ARG A 533 -34.60 -39.16 20.51
CA ARG A 533 -34.30 -37.70 20.56
C ARG A 533 -33.25 -37.30 21.57
N VAL A 534 -33.20 -37.98 22.75
CA VAL A 534 -32.23 -37.69 23.79
C VAL A 534 -30.80 -38.13 23.35
N ILE A 535 -30.70 -39.31 22.71
CA ILE A 535 -29.40 -39.78 22.18
C ILE A 535 -28.89 -38.85 21.08
N VAL A 536 -29.78 -38.45 20.16
CA VAL A 536 -29.42 -37.50 19.10
C VAL A 536 -29.00 -36.17 19.68
N LEU A 537 -29.72 -35.64 20.68
CA LEU A 537 -29.35 -34.40 21.37
C LEU A 537 -27.96 -34.50 22.03
N LEU A 538 -27.69 -35.62 22.72
CA LEU A 538 -26.38 -35.85 23.35
C LEU A 538 -25.26 -35.97 22.31
N LEU A 539 -25.48 -36.67 21.20
CA LEU A 539 -24.52 -36.78 20.10
C LEU A 539 -24.26 -35.41 19.46
N THR A 540 -25.31 -34.61 19.23
CA THR A 540 -25.20 -33.26 18.69
C THR A 540 -24.40 -32.37 19.65
N LEU A 541 -24.70 -32.43 20.95
CA LEU A 541 -23.96 -31.67 21.98
C LEU A 541 -22.51 -32.14 22.08
N ALA A 542 -22.25 -33.45 22.03
CA ALA A 542 -20.89 -33.99 22.02
C ALA A 542 -20.11 -33.56 20.77
N ALA A 543 -20.74 -33.59 19.59
CA ALA A 543 -20.13 -33.06 18.36
C ALA A 543 -19.87 -31.58 18.43
N PHE A 544 -20.78 -30.79 18.99
CA PHE A 544 -20.59 -29.35 19.21
C PHE A 544 -19.43 -29.05 20.16
N VAL A 545 -19.37 -29.72 21.31
CA VAL A 545 -18.25 -29.58 22.27
C VAL A 545 -16.93 -30.05 21.63
N GLY A 546 -16.95 -31.16 20.87
CA GLY A 546 -15.79 -31.62 20.11
C GLY A 546 -15.34 -30.62 19.06
N SER A 547 -16.25 -29.95 18.37
CA SER A 547 -15.94 -28.87 17.41
C SER A 547 -15.31 -27.65 18.10
N LEU A 548 -15.86 -27.22 19.24
CA LEU A 548 -15.28 -26.13 20.05
C LEU A 548 -13.86 -26.47 20.53
N TRP A 549 -13.67 -27.72 20.97
CA TRP A 549 -12.33 -28.16 21.34
C TRP A 549 -11.38 -28.22 20.15
N SER A 550 -11.84 -28.65 19.00
CA SER A 550 -11.07 -28.70 17.75
C SER A 550 -10.70 -27.31 17.23
N PHE A 551 -11.49 -26.29 17.56
CA PHE A 551 -11.27 -24.91 17.13
C PHE A 551 -9.91 -24.33 17.59
N GLN A 552 -9.40 -24.80 18.74
CA GLN A 552 -8.08 -24.38 19.26
C GLN A 552 -6.89 -24.75 18.34
N PHE A 553 -7.08 -25.76 17.45
CA PHE A 553 -6.04 -26.18 16.51
C PHE A 553 -6.01 -25.38 15.21
N ILE A 554 -7.02 -24.50 14.98
CA ILE A 554 -7.07 -23.65 13.81
C ILE A 554 -6.17 -22.43 14.03
N PRO A 555 -5.18 -22.18 13.15
CA PRO A 555 -4.38 -20.97 13.22
C PRO A 555 -5.27 -19.72 13.15
N GLN A 556 -5.10 -18.82 14.11
CA GLN A 556 -5.90 -17.58 14.17
C GLN A 556 -5.07 -16.42 13.63
N ASN A 557 -5.48 -15.86 12.51
CA ASN A 557 -4.92 -14.66 11.93
C ASN A 557 -6.04 -13.63 11.77
N PHE A 558 -5.73 -12.35 12.05
CA PHE A 558 -6.70 -11.28 11.85
C PHE A 558 -6.94 -11.04 10.34
N PHE A 559 -5.84 -10.95 9.57
CA PHE A 559 -5.88 -10.99 8.11
C PHE A 559 -5.03 -12.15 7.61
N PRO A 560 -5.41 -12.79 6.49
CA PRO A 560 -4.61 -13.83 5.87
C PRO A 560 -3.32 -13.24 5.28
N GLN A 561 -2.33 -14.11 5.07
CA GLN A 561 -1.12 -13.76 4.36
C GLN A 561 -1.41 -13.66 2.86
N SER A 562 -0.65 -12.80 2.15
CA SER A 562 -0.78 -12.67 0.70
C SER A 562 -0.25 -13.92 -0.02
N SER A 563 -0.90 -14.30 -1.12
CA SER A 563 -0.41 -15.31 -2.07
C SER A 563 0.66 -14.77 -3.02
N ARG A 564 0.94 -13.46 -2.99
CA ARG A 564 1.92 -12.82 -3.87
C ARG A 564 3.33 -13.39 -3.65
N PRO A 565 4.15 -13.53 -4.72
CA PRO A 565 5.47 -14.16 -4.65
C PRO A 565 6.56 -13.29 -4.04
N GLU A 566 6.29 -12.03 -3.73
CA GLU A 566 7.26 -11.10 -3.16
C GLU A 566 7.58 -11.44 -1.69
N ILE A 567 8.86 -11.29 -1.35
CA ILE A 567 9.41 -11.44 -0.01
C ILE A 567 10.08 -10.14 0.38
N LEU A 568 9.78 -9.63 1.57
CA LEU A 568 10.49 -8.50 2.16
C LEU A 568 11.53 -9.00 3.16
N VAL A 569 12.75 -8.54 3.01
CA VAL A 569 13.85 -8.83 3.92
C VAL A 569 14.36 -7.53 4.51
N ASP A 570 14.04 -7.28 5.75
CA ASP A 570 14.49 -6.12 6.50
C ASP A 570 15.82 -6.41 7.17
N LEU A 571 16.78 -5.52 7.02
CA LEU A 571 18.09 -5.57 7.65
C LEU A 571 18.29 -4.32 8.51
N TRP A 572 18.28 -4.48 9.81
CA TRP A 572 18.59 -3.44 10.77
C TRP A 572 19.96 -3.68 11.37
N LEU A 573 20.87 -2.73 11.18
CA LEU A 573 22.18 -2.74 11.83
C LEU A 573 22.12 -1.87 13.10
N PRO A 574 23.09 -2.00 14.02
CA PRO A 574 23.16 -1.15 15.21
C PRO A 574 23.15 0.34 14.83
N GLU A 575 22.50 1.15 15.66
CA GLU A 575 22.45 2.61 15.44
C GLU A 575 23.86 3.19 15.39
N GLY A 576 24.08 4.14 14.47
CA GLY A 576 25.42 4.71 14.22
C GLY A 576 26.28 3.91 13.22
N THR A 577 25.78 2.80 12.71
CA THR A 577 26.44 2.08 11.61
C THR A 577 26.48 2.95 10.35
N SER A 578 27.63 2.98 9.68
CA SER A 578 27.78 3.69 8.42
C SER A 578 26.88 3.11 7.33
N ILE A 579 26.24 3.96 6.53
CA ILE A 579 25.40 3.52 5.41
C ILE A 579 26.17 2.63 4.39
N LYS A 580 27.47 2.85 4.25
CA LYS A 580 28.36 2.02 3.41
C LYS A 580 28.49 0.59 3.97
N GLU A 581 28.50 0.44 5.30
CA GLU A 581 28.49 -0.89 5.93
C GLU A 581 27.13 -1.57 5.76
N VAL A 582 26.04 -0.81 5.84
CA VAL A 582 24.68 -1.33 5.58
C VAL A 582 24.57 -1.84 4.15
N GLU A 583 25.06 -1.08 3.16
CA GLU A 583 25.15 -1.51 1.77
C GLU A 583 25.96 -2.79 1.62
N ARG A 584 27.14 -2.85 2.26
CA ARG A 584 28.00 -4.05 2.22
C ARG A 584 27.32 -5.31 2.77
N GLN A 585 26.56 -5.18 3.87
CA GLN A 585 25.82 -6.30 4.45
C GLN A 585 24.65 -6.73 3.56
N ALA A 586 23.92 -5.76 2.99
CA ALA A 586 22.84 -6.04 2.04
C ALA A 586 23.35 -6.77 0.80
N GLN A 587 24.43 -6.29 0.20
CA GLN A 587 25.08 -6.94 -0.97
C GLN A 587 25.65 -8.32 -0.60
N ALA A 588 26.18 -8.51 0.60
CA ALA A 588 26.67 -9.81 1.06
C ALA A 588 25.53 -10.83 1.16
N LEU A 589 24.36 -10.44 1.65
CA LEU A 589 23.17 -11.29 1.65
C LEU A 589 22.70 -11.59 0.21
N GLU A 590 22.64 -10.58 -0.64
CA GLU A 590 22.26 -10.71 -2.03
C GLU A 590 23.18 -11.70 -2.78
N ALA A 591 24.50 -11.62 -2.57
CA ALA A 591 25.48 -12.53 -3.16
C ALA A 591 25.25 -13.99 -2.73
N ARG A 592 24.78 -14.25 -1.49
CA ARG A 592 24.42 -15.61 -1.03
C ARG A 592 23.20 -16.18 -1.75
N MET A 593 22.39 -15.31 -2.37
CA MET A 593 21.18 -15.66 -3.10
C MET A 593 21.36 -15.53 -4.62
N ALA A 594 22.56 -15.15 -5.11
CA ALA A 594 22.77 -14.80 -6.52
C ALA A 594 22.32 -15.90 -7.50
N ASP A 595 22.70 -17.15 -7.26
CA ASP A 595 22.43 -18.30 -8.14
C ASP A 595 21.21 -19.13 -7.68
N ASP A 596 20.38 -18.62 -6.79
CA ASP A 596 19.24 -19.40 -6.29
C ASP A 596 18.17 -19.59 -7.38
N PRO A 597 17.84 -20.86 -7.73
CA PRO A 597 16.90 -21.14 -8.81
C PRO A 597 15.46 -20.76 -8.52
N ASP A 598 15.09 -20.56 -7.26
CA ASP A 598 13.73 -20.19 -6.84
C ASP A 598 13.46 -18.69 -6.97
N LYS A 599 14.50 -17.84 -7.07
CA LYS A 599 14.35 -16.40 -7.27
C LYS A 599 14.23 -16.00 -8.74
N ARG A 600 13.58 -14.88 -8.99
CA ARG A 600 13.58 -14.18 -10.28
C ARG A 600 14.57 -13.02 -10.27
N PHE A 601 14.47 -12.12 -9.29
CA PHE A 601 15.35 -10.97 -9.09
C PHE A 601 15.39 -10.54 -7.62
N ILE A 602 16.32 -9.64 -7.30
CA ILE A 602 16.40 -8.94 -6.02
C ILE A 602 16.49 -7.43 -6.30
N ALA A 603 15.63 -6.65 -5.64
CA ALA A 603 15.69 -5.19 -5.62
C ALA A 603 16.09 -4.75 -4.21
N THR A 604 17.24 -4.10 -4.09
CA THR A 604 17.84 -3.75 -2.80
C THR A 604 17.77 -2.24 -2.56
N TYR A 605 17.16 -1.86 -1.44
CA TYR A 605 17.00 -0.48 -0.99
C TYR A 605 17.92 -0.27 0.22
N VAL A 606 18.89 0.62 0.12
CA VAL A 606 19.84 0.95 1.18
C VAL A 606 19.49 2.33 1.74
N GLY A 607 19.39 2.45 3.06
CA GLY A 607 19.04 3.69 3.73
C GLY A 607 17.53 4.02 3.74
N GLN A 608 16.71 3.19 3.15
CA GLN A 608 15.24 3.34 3.12
C GLN A 608 14.57 2.00 2.81
N GLY A 609 13.23 1.93 2.99
CA GLY A 609 12.44 0.79 2.54
C GLY A 609 11.99 0.90 1.07
N ALA A 610 11.43 -0.19 0.55
CA ALA A 610 10.79 -0.19 -0.76
C ALA A 610 9.65 0.85 -0.80
N PRO A 611 9.45 1.53 -1.93
CA PRO A 611 8.31 2.40 -2.11
C PRO A 611 7.02 1.56 -2.04
N ARG A 612 5.91 2.19 -1.66
CA ARG A 612 4.62 1.50 -1.51
C ARG A 612 4.08 1.04 -2.85
N PHE A 613 4.41 -0.18 -3.26
CA PHE A 613 3.89 -0.84 -4.46
C PHE A 613 2.67 -1.75 -4.17
N PHE A 614 2.31 -1.86 -2.92
CA PHE A 614 1.21 -2.65 -2.39
C PHE A 614 0.56 -1.87 -1.24
N LEU A 615 -0.75 -1.67 -1.30
CA LEU A 615 -1.44 -0.75 -0.39
C LEU A 615 -1.21 -1.04 1.10
N PRO A 616 -1.26 -2.30 1.56
CA PRO A 616 -0.98 -2.66 2.96
C PRO A 616 0.51 -2.65 3.35
N LEU A 617 1.43 -2.24 2.47
CA LEU A 617 2.86 -2.25 2.78
C LEU A 617 3.17 -1.34 3.99
N ASP A 618 3.87 -1.87 4.99
CA ASP A 618 4.45 -1.09 6.09
C ASP A 618 5.75 -0.43 5.60
N GLN A 619 5.59 0.74 4.98
CA GLN A 619 6.71 1.44 4.36
C GLN A 619 7.66 1.98 5.41
N GLN A 620 8.93 1.57 5.33
CA GLN A 620 10.00 2.06 6.20
C GLN A 620 10.55 3.39 5.68
N LEU A 621 10.63 4.37 6.58
CA LEU A 621 11.17 5.70 6.29
C LEU A 621 12.70 5.66 6.17
N THR A 622 13.28 6.74 5.65
CA THR A 622 14.73 6.87 5.50
C THR A 622 15.45 6.74 6.84
N ASN A 623 16.35 5.76 6.91
CA ASN A 623 17.18 5.51 8.08
C ASN A 623 18.54 4.94 7.65
N PRO A 624 19.67 5.57 8.00
CA PRO A 624 20.99 5.20 7.50
C PRO A 624 21.49 3.84 7.97
N ASN A 625 20.94 3.25 9.06
CA ASN A 625 21.31 1.92 9.54
C ASN A 625 20.37 0.80 9.04
N TYR A 626 19.58 1.07 8.02
CA TYR A 626 18.56 0.17 7.50
C TYR A 626 18.75 -0.14 6.02
N ALA A 627 18.48 -1.38 5.64
CA ALA A 627 18.27 -1.77 4.24
C ALA A 627 17.10 -2.75 4.13
N GLN A 628 16.45 -2.74 2.98
CA GLN A 628 15.40 -3.69 2.65
C GLN A 628 15.66 -4.34 1.28
N LEU A 629 15.54 -5.66 1.22
CA LEU A 629 15.56 -6.39 -0.04
C LEU A 629 14.14 -6.84 -0.37
N LEU A 630 13.69 -6.51 -1.57
CA LEU A 630 12.50 -7.08 -2.19
C LEU A 630 12.95 -8.23 -3.08
N VAL A 631 12.69 -9.45 -2.63
CA VAL A 631 13.06 -10.67 -3.36
C VAL A 631 11.83 -11.21 -4.07
N MET A 632 11.88 -11.31 -5.38
CA MET A 632 10.82 -11.88 -6.19
C MET A 632 11.05 -13.38 -6.37
N ALA A 633 10.17 -14.20 -5.82
CA ALA A 633 10.16 -15.65 -6.05
C ALA A 633 9.50 -16.01 -7.40
N LYS A 634 9.74 -17.21 -7.90
CA LYS A 634 9.10 -17.72 -9.12
C LYS A 634 7.60 -17.98 -8.92
N ASP A 635 7.25 -18.54 -7.77
CA ASP A 635 5.90 -18.91 -7.37
C ASP A 635 5.78 -18.98 -5.84
N GLU A 636 4.60 -19.26 -5.33
CA GLU A 636 4.34 -19.35 -3.90
C GLU A 636 5.14 -20.47 -3.18
N PRO A 637 5.25 -21.70 -3.71
CA PRO A 637 6.13 -22.72 -3.12
C PRO A 637 7.61 -22.33 -3.08
N ALA A 638 8.11 -21.68 -4.13
CA ALA A 638 9.48 -21.14 -4.19
C ALA A 638 9.68 -20.06 -3.12
N ARG A 639 8.69 -19.18 -2.92
CA ARG A 639 8.69 -18.16 -1.85
C ARG A 639 8.93 -18.78 -0.47
N GLU A 640 8.21 -19.86 -0.15
CA GLU A 640 8.34 -20.53 1.16
C GLU A 640 9.75 -21.12 1.36
N ARG A 641 10.31 -21.73 0.32
CA ARG A 641 11.68 -22.26 0.37
C ARG A 641 12.72 -21.15 0.54
N LEU A 642 12.55 -20.03 -0.19
CA LEU A 642 13.42 -18.86 -0.07
C LEU A 642 13.36 -18.24 1.31
N ILE A 643 12.17 -18.07 1.89
CA ILE A 643 11.98 -17.55 3.26
C ILE A 643 12.73 -18.41 4.27
N ALA A 644 12.55 -19.73 4.22
CA ALA A 644 13.23 -20.65 5.12
C ALA A 644 14.76 -20.58 4.96
N LYS A 645 15.26 -20.52 3.72
CA LYS A 645 16.67 -20.41 3.40
C LYS A 645 17.26 -19.08 3.90
N MET A 646 16.62 -17.96 3.61
CA MET A 646 17.11 -16.63 4.02
C MET A 646 17.12 -16.45 5.53
N ARG A 647 16.11 -16.98 6.25
CA ARG A 647 16.12 -17.01 7.72
C ARG A 647 17.32 -17.80 8.28
N GLY A 648 17.63 -18.93 7.65
CA GLY A 648 18.82 -19.74 8.01
C GLY A 648 20.13 -18.99 7.77
N ILE A 649 20.27 -18.34 6.61
CA ILE A 649 21.46 -17.55 6.27
C ILE A 649 21.64 -16.37 7.23
N LEU A 650 20.57 -15.62 7.51
CA LEU A 650 20.63 -14.48 8.44
C LEU A 650 21.04 -14.92 9.86
N ALA A 651 20.48 -16.01 10.34
CA ALA A 651 20.83 -16.52 11.67
C ALA A 651 22.27 -17.04 11.77
N ALA A 652 22.81 -17.64 10.72
CA ALA A 652 24.14 -18.25 10.72
C ALA A 652 25.26 -17.24 10.40
N ASP A 653 25.06 -16.41 9.36
CA ASP A 653 26.11 -15.63 8.74
C ASP A 653 26.08 -14.13 9.12
N PHE A 654 24.95 -13.64 9.65
CA PHE A 654 24.74 -12.22 9.95
C PHE A 654 24.34 -11.94 11.41
N PRO A 655 25.14 -12.35 12.41
CA PRO A 655 24.76 -12.25 13.83
C PRO A 655 24.61 -10.81 14.33
N SER A 656 25.25 -9.84 13.68
CA SER A 656 25.16 -8.41 14.00
C SER A 656 23.99 -7.69 13.34
N VAL A 657 23.27 -8.37 12.46
CA VAL A 657 22.13 -7.82 11.73
C VAL A 657 20.83 -8.34 12.34
N ARG A 658 19.94 -7.45 12.72
CA ARG A 658 18.58 -7.80 13.05
C ARG A 658 17.80 -7.98 11.75
N GLY A 659 17.73 -9.23 11.30
CA GLY A 659 17.05 -9.58 10.04
C GLY A 659 15.59 -10.01 10.28
N ARG A 660 14.70 -9.55 9.41
CA ARG A 660 13.31 -10.04 9.33
C ARG A 660 13.01 -10.46 7.89
N VAL A 661 12.51 -11.67 7.70
CA VAL A 661 12.12 -12.20 6.39
C VAL A 661 10.63 -12.54 6.44
N ASP A 662 9.85 -11.78 5.71
CA ASP A 662 8.39 -11.90 5.74
C ASP A 662 7.77 -11.87 4.34
N ARG A 663 6.56 -12.45 4.28
CA ARG A 663 5.64 -12.31 3.15
C ARG A 663 4.96 -10.95 3.21
N LEU A 664 4.31 -10.57 2.12
CA LEU A 664 3.35 -9.47 2.14
C LEU A 664 2.11 -9.88 2.96
N PHE A 665 1.58 -8.94 3.74
CA PHE A 665 0.37 -9.14 4.54
C PHE A 665 -0.82 -8.45 3.86
N LEU A 666 -2.02 -9.05 3.96
CA LEU A 666 -3.26 -8.40 3.54
C LEU A 666 -3.81 -7.53 4.69
N GLY A 667 -4.59 -6.51 4.32
CA GLY A 667 -5.20 -5.58 5.28
C GLY A 667 -4.26 -4.52 5.84
N PRO A 668 -4.76 -3.61 6.70
CA PRO A 668 -3.97 -2.52 7.25
C PRO A 668 -2.70 -3.00 7.95
N PRO A 669 -1.55 -2.32 7.77
CA PRO A 669 -0.29 -2.75 8.34
C PRO A 669 -0.36 -2.73 9.88
N THR A 670 0.06 -3.81 10.50
CA THR A 670 0.07 -3.99 11.96
C THR A 670 1.47 -3.91 12.57
N GLY A 671 2.51 -3.83 11.75
CA GLY A 671 3.91 -3.84 12.20
C GLY A 671 4.33 -5.17 12.81
N TRP A 672 4.83 -5.15 14.04
CA TRP A 672 5.21 -6.36 14.77
C TRP A 672 3.99 -7.00 15.43
N PRO A 673 3.86 -8.34 15.44
CA PRO A 673 2.67 -9.02 15.95
C PRO A 673 2.49 -8.91 17.47
N VAL A 674 3.60 -8.79 18.23
CA VAL A 674 3.56 -8.60 19.69
C VAL A 674 4.28 -7.29 20.01
N GLN A 675 3.57 -6.34 20.58
CA GLN A 675 4.09 -5.03 20.93
C GLN A 675 3.69 -4.66 22.35
N MET A 676 4.68 -4.23 23.15
CA MET A 676 4.48 -3.70 24.49
C MET A 676 5.01 -2.27 24.55
N ARG A 677 4.25 -1.37 25.16
CA ARG A 677 4.65 0.02 25.34
C ARG A 677 5.05 0.25 26.79
N VAL A 678 6.31 0.64 27.01
CA VAL A 678 6.82 1.10 28.31
C VAL A 678 6.86 2.63 28.29
N MET A 679 6.20 3.27 29.23
CA MET A 679 6.09 4.74 29.29
C MET A 679 6.42 5.25 30.68
N GLY A 680 7.10 6.38 30.76
CA GLY A 680 7.43 7.05 32.00
C GLY A 680 8.13 8.40 31.76
N PRO A 681 8.20 9.27 32.77
CA PRO A 681 8.84 10.57 32.65
C PRO A 681 10.37 10.50 32.64
N ASP A 682 10.95 9.48 33.27
CA ASP A 682 12.40 9.28 33.36
C ASP A 682 12.89 8.32 32.29
N ARG A 683 13.79 8.78 31.41
CA ARG A 683 14.32 7.99 30.30
C ARG A 683 15.14 6.78 30.75
N GLN A 684 15.91 6.92 31.85
CA GLN A 684 16.77 5.85 32.33
C GLN A 684 15.93 4.73 32.92
N GLU A 685 14.90 5.09 33.71
CA GLU A 685 13.97 4.12 34.29
C GLU A 685 13.16 3.40 33.20
N VAL A 686 12.63 4.13 32.20
CA VAL A 686 11.94 3.52 31.06
C VAL A 686 12.82 2.52 30.32
N ARG A 687 14.09 2.87 30.07
CA ARG A 687 15.03 1.94 29.41
C ARG A 687 15.33 0.72 30.27
N GLN A 688 15.54 0.86 31.56
CA GLN A 688 15.75 -0.28 32.46
C GLN A 688 14.55 -1.23 32.46
N ILE A 689 13.33 -0.71 32.57
CA ILE A 689 12.12 -1.51 32.54
C ILE A 689 11.97 -2.21 31.17
N ALA A 690 12.23 -1.50 30.08
CA ALA A 690 12.20 -2.09 28.74
C ALA A 690 13.21 -3.23 28.58
N ASP A 691 14.42 -3.08 29.12
CA ASP A 691 15.44 -4.14 29.12
C ASP A 691 15.00 -5.35 29.96
N GLU A 692 14.38 -5.14 31.11
CA GLU A 692 13.79 -6.23 31.92
C GLU A 692 12.67 -6.95 31.15
N VAL A 693 11.81 -6.24 30.46
CA VAL A 693 10.75 -6.83 29.62
C VAL A 693 11.36 -7.65 28.48
N LYS A 694 12.37 -7.12 27.77
CA LYS A 694 13.10 -7.87 26.73
C LYS A 694 13.72 -9.15 27.27
N GLN A 695 14.35 -9.07 28.44
CA GLN A 695 14.96 -10.24 29.11
C GLN A 695 13.92 -11.31 29.48
N ARG A 696 12.71 -10.90 29.92
CA ARG A 696 11.62 -11.85 30.20
C ARG A 696 11.07 -12.45 28.92
N PHE A 697 10.92 -11.66 27.86
CA PHE A 697 10.46 -12.15 26.56
C PHE A 697 11.44 -13.16 25.94
N SER A 698 12.76 -12.94 26.11
CA SER A 698 13.78 -13.87 25.58
C SER A 698 13.75 -15.26 26.20
N GLN A 699 13.10 -15.41 27.36
CA GLN A 699 12.89 -16.71 28.01
C GLN A 699 11.78 -17.55 27.37
N ASN A 700 10.95 -16.92 26.51
CA ASN A 700 9.87 -17.61 25.81
C ASN A 700 10.33 -18.07 24.41
N PRO A 701 10.44 -19.39 24.14
CA PRO A 701 10.95 -19.90 22.88
C PRO A 701 10.03 -19.62 21.67
N LEU A 702 8.79 -19.16 21.91
CA LEU A 702 7.85 -18.78 20.86
C LEU A 702 8.05 -17.35 20.35
N LEU A 703 8.86 -16.53 21.05
CA LEU A 703 9.15 -15.15 20.69
C LEU A 703 10.53 -15.05 20.05
N GLY A 704 10.61 -14.39 18.92
CA GLY A 704 11.86 -14.13 18.19
C GLY A 704 12.02 -12.64 17.84
N ALA A 705 13.22 -12.24 17.44
CA ALA A 705 13.56 -10.88 17.02
C ALA A 705 13.15 -9.79 18.05
N ILE A 706 13.37 -10.07 19.35
CA ILE A 706 12.98 -9.18 20.44
C ILE A 706 13.87 -7.95 20.44
N HIS A 707 13.27 -6.77 20.39
CA HIS A 707 13.96 -5.49 20.35
C HIS A 707 13.08 -4.37 20.91
N ASP A 708 13.68 -3.23 21.19
CA ASP A 708 12.96 -1.97 21.42
C ASP A 708 13.14 -1.00 20.24
N ASP A 709 12.33 0.05 20.17
CA ASP A 709 12.39 1.08 19.14
C ASP A 709 13.25 2.30 19.54
N TRP A 710 13.88 2.29 20.72
CA TRP A 710 14.85 3.31 21.12
C TRP A 710 16.27 3.02 20.62
N LEU A 711 16.53 1.86 20.08
CA LEU A 711 17.80 1.43 19.50
C LEU A 711 19.00 1.55 20.46
N GLU A 712 20.19 1.32 19.95
CA GLU A 712 21.43 1.32 20.74
C GLU A 712 21.93 2.74 21.02
N LEU A 713 22.74 2.89 22.05
CA LEU A 713 23.46 4.14 22.32
C LEU A 713 24.63 4.30 21.35
N VAL A 714 24.70 5.44 20.71
CA VAL A 714 25.79 5.80 19.77
C VAL A 714 26.88 6.56 20.51
N PRO A 715 28.16 6.18 20.36
CA PRO A 715 29.25 6.98 20.89
C PRO A 715 29.30 8.34 20.20
N ALA A 716 29.42 9.40 20.99
CA ALA A 716 29.54 10.77 20.52
C ALA A 716 30.79 11.44 21.09
N MET A 717 31.57 12.13 20.24
CA MET A 717 32.72 12.88 20.66
C MET A 717 32.31 14.34 20.95
N LYS A 718 32.46 14.78 22.18
CA LYS A 718 32.17 16.14 22.62
C LYS A 718 33.48 16.94 22.70
N LEU A 719 33.66 17.91 21.83
CA LEU A 719 34.78 18.85 21.89
C LEU A 719 34.42 20.01 22.80
N VAL A 720 35.21 20.21 23.85
CA VAL A 720 35.06 21.32 24.78
C VAL A 720 36.02 22.43 24.39
N ILE A 721 35.47 23.59 24.01
CA ILE A 721 36.25 24.74 23.59
C ILE A 721 36.69 25.53 24.83
N ASP A 722 38.01 25.76 24.97
CA ASP A 722 38.54 26.71 25.93
C ASP A 722 38.21 28.15 25.46
N GLN A 723 37.15 28.72 26.06
CA GLN A 723 36.60 30.01 25.64
C GLN A 723 37.57 31.17 25.88
N ASP A 724 38.44 31.10 26.89
CA ASP A 724 39.37 32.16 27.20
C ASP A 724 40.53 32.20 26.20
N ARG A 725 41.04 31.05 25.81
CA ARG A 725 42.02 30.93 24.73
C ARG A 725 41.41 31.29 23.37
N ALA A 726 40.21 30.86 23.10
CA ALA A 726 39.53 31.18 21.84
C ALA A 726 39.36 32.71 21.69
N ARG A 727 38.90 33.40 22.73
CA ARG A 727 38.77 34.86 22.77
C ARG A 727 40.12 35.58 22.59
N ALA A 728 41.15 35.10 23.29
CA ALA A 728 42.51 35.67 23.17
C ALA A 728 43.06 35.57 21.75
N LEU A 729 42.67 34.50 20.99
CA LEU A 729 43.05 34.28 19.60
C LEU A 729 42.07 34.92 18.59
N GLY A 730 41.01 35.61 19.05
CA GLY A 730 39.98 36.18 18.17
C GLY A 730 39.15 35.16 17.42
N VAL A 731 39.07 33.92 17.93
CA VAL A 731 38.34 32.82 17.28
C VAL A 731 37.02 32.61 17.98
N THR A 732 35.92 32.58 17.21
CA THR A 732 34.57 32.30 17.74
C THR A 732 34.25 30.82 17.71
N SER A 733 33.37 30.34 18.60
CA SER A 733 32.87 28.96 18.59
C SER A 733 32.18 28.61 17.26
N GLN A 734 31.55 29.58 16.61
CA GLN A 734 30.96 29.42 15.29
C GLN A 734 32.02 29.09 14.23
N ARG A 735 33.11 29.81 14.22
CA ARG A 735 34.22 29.59 13.27
C ARG A 735 34.89 28.24 13.48
N ILE A 736 35.02 27.79 14.74
CA ILE A 736 35.53 26.45 15.06
C ILE A 736 34.60 25.39 14.51
N ARG A 737 33.28 25.51 14.73
CA ARG A 737 32.29 24.54 14.20
C ARG A 737 32.30 24.47 12.68
N GLN A 738 32.35 25.61 12.00
CA GLN A 738 32.43 25.68 10.53
C GLN A 738 33.69 25.00 9.98
N MET A 739 34.83 25.22 10.62
CA MET A 739 36.09 24.59 10.24
C MET A 739 36.04 23.08 10.46
N LEU A 740 35.50 22.63 11.60
CA LEU A 740 35.34 21.20 11.89
C LEU A 740 34.38 20.55 10.89
N GLN A 741 33.26 21.18 10.58
CA GLN A 741 32.31 20.69 9.57
C GLN A 741 32.98 20.56 8.20
N ALA A 742 33.71 21.59 7.77
CA ALA A 742 34.44 21.56 6.49
C ALA A 742 35.52 20.47 6.47
N SER A 743 36.21 20.27 7.62
CA SER A 743 37.25 19.24 7.72
C SER A 743 36.69 17.80 7.71
N MET A 744 35.54 17.57 8.33
CA MET A 744 35.01 16.21 8.51
C MET A 744 33.99 15.82 7.42
N SER A 745 32.96 16.66 7.21
CA SER A 745 31.83 16.35 6.36
C SER A 745 31.75 17.20 5.09
N GLY A 746 32.51 18.26 5.02
CA GLY A 746 32.37 19.29 3.99
C GLY A 746 31.29 20.32 4.33
N VAL A 747 31.37 21.47 3.67
CA VAL A 747 30.40 22.57 3.79
C VAL A 747 29.96 23.00 2.39
N THR A 748 28.65 23.04 2.15
CA THR A 748 28.10 23.58 0.90
C THR A 748 28.33 25.07 0.87
N LEU A 749 29.05 25.55 -0.15
CA LEU A 749 29.36 26.96 -0.36
C LEU A 749 28.24 27.63 -1.16
N ASP A 750 27.80 27.00 -2.22
CA ASP A 750 26.76 27.46 -3.14
C ASP A 750 26.22 26.27 -3.98
N ASN A 751 25.33 26.55 -4.92
CA ASN A 751 24.77 25.59 -5.83
C ASN A 751 25.11 25.93 -7.28
N TYR A 752 25.54 24.91 -8.03
CA TYR A 752 25.71 24.95 -9.47
C TYR A 752 24.43 24.57 -10.17
N ARG A 753 24.07 25.22 -11.26
CA ARG A 753 22.86 24.95 -12.03
C ARG A 753 23.21 24.25 -13.33
N GLU A 754 22.66 23.03 -13.53
CA GLU A 754 22.81 22.27 -14.78
C GLU A 754 21.42 21.90 -15.31
N GLY A 755 20.91 22.70 -16.27
CA GLY A 755 19.54 22.55 -16.76
C GLY A 755 18.50 22.74 -15.65
N GLU A 756 17.75 21.69 -15.33
CA GLU A 756 16.75 21.67 -14.23
C GLU A 756 17.38 21.23 -12.89
N GLU A 757 18.59 20.73 -12.90
CA GLU A 757 19.23 20.19 -11.70
C GLU A 757 20.02 21.25 -10.94
N THR A 758 20.04 21.09 -9.64
CA THR A 758 20.80 21.94 -8.72
C THR A 758 21.85 21.09 -8.02
N VAL A 759 23.12 21.33 -8.36
CA VAL A 759 24.27 20.56 -7.88
C VAL A 759 25.01 21.37 -6.81
N GLY A 760 25.15 20.82 -5.59
CA GLY A 760 25.82 21.49 -4.50
C GLY A 760 27.32 21.59 -4.74
N ILE A 761 27.90 22.80 -4.51
CA ILE A 761 29.34 23.04 -4.49
C ILE A 761 29.83 22.89 -3.06
N VAL A 762 30.58 21.84 -2.76
CA VAL A 762 31.00 21.46 -1.40
C VAL A 762 32.50 21.62 -1.24
N ALA A 763 32.91 22.48 -0.30
CA ALA A 763 34.31 22.55 0.11
C ALA A 763 34.60 21.58 1.25
N ARG A 764 35.69 20.83 1.14
CA ARG A 764 36.12 19.88 2.17
C ARG A 764 37.63 19.71 2.18
N GLU A 765 38.16 19.18 3.28
CA GLU A 765 39.57 18.80 3.35
C GLU A 765 39.85 17.62 2.37
N PRO A 766 41.07 17.52 1.83
CA PRO A 766 41.46 16.34 1.07
C PRO A 766 41.27 15.02 1.84
N GLU A 767 40.98 13.93 1.14
CA GLU A 767 40.63 12.65 1.73
C GLU A 767 41.65 12.15 2.76
N GLU A 768 42.95 12.32 2.48
CA GLU A 768 44.04 11.94 3.36
C GLU A 768 43.98 12.63 4.72
N SER A 769 43.42 13.83 4.79
CA SER A 769 43.29 14.65 6.02
C SER A 769 42.01 14.35 6.79
N ARG A 770 41.00 13.75 6.17
CA ARG A 770 39.68 13.46 6.79
C ARG A 770 39.68 12.20 7.66
N HIS A 771 40.62 11.27 7.43
CA HIS A 771 40.72 10.00 8.15
C HIS A 771 41.54 10.08 9.44
N LEU A 772 41.87 11.27 9.92
CA LEU A 772 42.72 11.48 11.12
C LEU A 772 42.05 11.03 12.44
N LEU A 773 40.82 10.51 12.45
CA LEU A 773 40.13 9.94 13.62
C LEU A 773 40.06 8.42 13.59
N THR A 774 40.60 7.78 12.59
CA THR A 774 40.81 6.34 12.51
C THR A 774 42.29 6.03 12.71
#